data_d949e18289ab00de0180f94bdaeaece5
#
_entry.id   d949e18289ab00de0180f94bdaeaece5
#
_cell.length_a   1.000
_cell.length_b   1.000
_cell.length_c   1.000
_cell.angle_alpha   90.00
_cell.angle_beta   90.00
_cell.angle_gamma   90.00
#
_symmetry.space_group_name_H-M   'P 1'
#
loop_
_entity.id
_entity.type
_entity.pdbx_description
1 polymer ?
#
loop_
_entity_poly.entity_id
_entity_poly.type
_entity_poly.pdbx_seq_one_letter_code
_entity_poly.pdbx_strand_id
1 'polypeptide(L)'
;MKIKFRFFQLLICAFLLSFCAPTKLSNSCDPSSESYVRAVLFRFLIKDNSPSCWPGFAKDNDLWGVHGPSFTIYTALVEANRVLLGGDFQYVGPNVGSVAVLGLETGLVHDKTSCPYLEVIGNANVSISDGAGGFYIGGSFESIRGEIKNKIAHILPNCKLDPNFNAPSPSVVSHYIEAMELDGGYLYIGGNFTNLDGVARTGIARMDAQSGTLDSTWNPSITGGSQSVFVLRKSGNHLYVGGRYTTINGFTKNSLARFSLSTGALDNLWSASTVVNDAIRDLAFGRLTTGTDVVLAVGDVSTPQLYAFEQSGGGVPVGWNVTLSPGNAYTVKFHQDKIIIGGGFTQVNGVTTGNLAVLNNTNGAIISGFSNLNANNEIDSSIIVNNQLIFFGKFTSVSGLERNYAAAIDLNSYTLTDFNPNFSHEGSVDTNKVCLTTDNRLVVPGYFTSANVVKRQKLAEISRLTGKVTDWNPKVDLAVTKMKAFGSKIYIVGSFSSYNDEPKTQGVVSLNQNDLSLTSDRFDLTTNPYVEDLYVGESKVFIGGSFDNAQGVARYNMAAFDKTTGDLDLSWSATVTSGSVSSILEKDGFLYVGGGFASIGGVASNNIHRIRASDGQSSGMFYSNLPDNAVNTQAIWNHQLYFGGNFTSFGPYFASYDLSSPSSVITSFAFNGSVSQLLILENGKTFVRGSFTTVSGNTRNQFAVLDLESKTVRGFDLPRNGAVNGFAQSSDEVILFGEFSQLNRRVRGGFEIFPNSLF
;
A
#
# COMPACT_ATOMS: atom_id res chain seq x y z
N MET A 1 -32.74 -43.89 -22.25
CA MET A 1 -31.76 -44.69 -21.50
C MET A 1 -30.30 -44.52 -21.94
N LYS A 2 -30.02 -44.28 -23.24
CA LYS A 2 -28.63 -44.06 -23.76
C LYS A 2 -27.98 -42.71 -23.37
N ILE A 3 -28.74 -41.68 -23.03
CA ILE A 3 -28.21 -40.35 -22.63
C ILE A 3 -27.74 -40.37 -21.14
N LYS A 4 -28.44 -41.10 -20.27
CA LYS A 4 -28.02 -41.24 -18.86
C LYS A 4 -26.73 -42.02 -18.66
N PHE A 5 -26.43 -42.95 -19.59
CA PHE A 5 -25.21 -43.78 -19.48
C PHE A 5 -23.94 -43.03 -19.95
N ARG A 6 -24.06 -42.12 -20.92
CA ARG A 6 -22.93 -41.25 -21.32
C ARG A 6 -22.59 -40.21 -20.27
N PHE A 7 -23.58 -39.70 -19.54
CA PHE A 7 -23.35 -38.76 -18.44
C PHE A 7 -22.66 -39.42 -17.25
N PHE A 8 -22.98 -40.70 -16.97
CA PHE A 8 -22.34 -41.46 -15.90
C PHE A 8 -20.89 -41.88 -16.24
N GLN A 9 -20.59 -42.14 -17.49
CA GLN A 9 -19.22 -42.40 -17.97
C GLN A 9 -18.36 -41.15 -17.98
N LEU A 10 -18.91 -39.98 -18.32
CA LEU A 10 -18.19 -38.68 -18.20
C LEU A 10 -17.89 -38.34 -16.73
N LEU A 11 -18.80 -38.62 -15.81
CA LEU A 11 -18.55 -38.45 -14.37
C LEU A 11 -17.45 -39.39 -13.84
N ILE A 12 -17.41 -40.62 -14.27
CA ILE A 12 -16.39 -41.63 -13.87
C ILE A 12 -15.03 -41.27 -14.48
N CYS A 13 -14.96 -40.82 -15.74
CA CYS A 13 -13.72 -40.33 -16.35
C CYS A 13 -13.19 -39.05 -15.66
N ALA A 14 -14.05 -38.12 -15.27
CA ALA A 14 -13.66 -36.97 -14.47
C ALA A 14 -13.14 -37.34 -13.07
N PHE A 15 -13.70 -38.42 -12.48
CA PHE A 15 -13.26 -38.91 -11.15
C PHE A 15 -11.93 -39.67 -11.22
N LEU A 16 -11.65 -40.39 -12.32
CA LEU A 16 -10.41 -41.16 -12.48
C LEU A 16 -9.21 -40.30 -12.93
N LEU A 17 -9.45 -39.13 -13.53
CA LEU A 17 -8.39 -38.17 -13.88
C LEU A 17 -7.86 -37.36 -12.67
N SER A 18 -8.54 -37.39 -11.52
CA SER A 18 -8.12 -36.71 -10.31
C SER A 18 -7.03 -37.44 -9.49
N PHE A 19 -6.69 -38.69 -9.84
CA PHE A 19 -5.71 -39.49 -9.06
C PHE A 19 -4.26 -39.44 -9.57
N CYS A 20 -3.98 -38.72 -10.69
CA CYS A 20 -2.64 -38.65 -11.26
C CYS A 20 -2.10 -37.20 -11.46
N ALA A 21 -2.76 -36.18 -10.92
CA ALA A 21 -2.23 -34.81 -10.98
C ALA A 21 -1.48 -34.50 -9.68
N PRO A 22 -0.30 -33.85 -9.75
CA PRO A 22 0.34 -33.33 -8.53
C PRO A 22 -0.65 -32.42 -7.81
N THR A 23 -0.69 -32.48 -6.49
CA THR A 23 -1.55 -31.70 -5.61
C THR A 23 -1.43 -30.22 -5.94
N LYS A 24 -2.29 -29.72 -6.82
CA LYS A 24 -2.40 -28.27 -7.08
C LYS A 24 -3.19 -27.65 -5.95
N LEU A 25 -2.68 -26.53 -5.44
CA LEU A 25 -3.35 -25.69 -4.46
C LEU A 25 -4.84 -25.52 -4.81
N SER A 26 -5.71 -25.66 -3.81
CA SER A 26 -7.16 -25.51 -4.01
C SER A 26 -7.48 -24.03 -4.23
N ASN A 27 -7.46 -23.59 -5.48
CA ASN A 27 -7.82 -22.25 -5.91
C ASN A 27 -9.11 -22.33 -6.71
N SER A 28 -10.20 -21.80 -6.18
CA SER A 28 -11.50 -21.76 -6.88
C SER A 28 -11.50 -20.89 -8.13
N CYS A 29 -10.41 -20.16 -8.40
CA CYS A 29 -10.21 -19.31 -9.56
C CYS A 29 -9.22 -19.87 -10.59
N ASP A 30 -8.56 -20.99 -10.30
CA ASP A 30 -7.70 -21.68 -11.28
C ASP A 30 -8.52 -22.72 -12.03
N PRO A 31 -8.73 -22.57 -13.37
CA PRO A 31 -9.48 -23.53 -14.19
C PRO A 31 -8.95 -24.95 -14.12
N SER A 32 -7.69 -25.13 -13.72
CA SER A 32 -7.06 -26.44 -13.54
C SER A 32 -7.22 -27.03 -12.12
N SER A 33 -7.82 -26.31 -11.18
CA SER A 33 -8.01 -26.75 -9.80
C SER A 33 -9.35 -27.50 -9.61
N GLU A 34 -9.36 -28.49 -8.70
CA GLU A 34 -10.59 -29.23 -8.35
C GLU A 34 -11.63 -28.30 -7.70
N SER A 35 -11.21 -27.30 -6.94
CA SER A 35 -12.09 -26.31 -6.32
C SER A 35 -12.76 -25.40 -7.34
N TYR A 36 -12.11 -25.08 -8.45
CA TYR A 36 -12.74 -24.36 -9.57
C TYR A 36 -13.85 -25.20 -10.21
N VAL A 37 -13.57 -26.46 -10.53
CA VAL A 37 -14.55 -27.37 -11.12
C VAL A 37 -15.75 -27.54 -10.20
N ARG A 38 -15.54 -27.70 -8.90
CA ARG A 38 -16.60 -27.78 -7.89
C ARG A 38 -17.43 -26.49 -7.81
N ALA A 39 -16.78 -25.33 -7.81
CA ALA A 39 -17.45 -24.03 -7.78
C ALA A 39 -18.30 -23.79 -9.04
N VAL A 40 -17.79 -24.11 -10.22
CA VAL A 40 -18.50 -24.00 -11.49
C VAL A 40 -19.70 -24.99 -11.52
N LEU A 41 -19.51 -26.22 -11.08
CA LEU A 41 -20.57 -27.22 -11.05
C LEU A 41 -21.69 -26.83 -10.06
N PHE A 42 -21.31 -26.32 -8.87
CA PHE A 42 -22.27 -25.86 -7.88
C PHE A 42 -23.10 -24.69 -8.40
N ARG A 43 -22.48 -23.70 -9.07
CA ARG A 43 -23.18 -22.57 -9.68
C ARG A 43 -24.11 -22.98 -10.80
N PHE A 44 -23.68 -23.89 -11.65
CA PHE A 44 -24.53 -24.48 -12.68
C PHE A 44 -25.79 -25.12 -12.08
N LEU A 45 -25.65 -25.83 -10.97
CA LEU A 45 -26.77 -26.47 -10.25
C LEU A 45 -27.73 -25.48 -9.65
N ILE A 46 -27.26 -24.34 -9.12
CA ILE A 46 -28.12 -23.29 -8.53
C ILE A 46 -28.53 -22.21 -9.54
N LYS A 47 -28.20 -22.38 -10.82
CA LYS A 47 -28.43 -21.42 -11.93
C LYS A 47 -27.86 -20.02 -11.64
N ASP A 48 -26.73 -19.96 -10.94
CA ASP A 48 -25.99 -18.72 -10.69
C ASP A 48 -25.09 -18.40 -11.89
N ASN A 49 -25.46 -17.41 -12.67
CA ASN A 49 -24.71 -16.92 -13.84
C ASN A 49 -23.67 -15.87 -13.47
N SER A 50 -23.45 -15.59 -12.20
CA SER A 50 -22.37 -14.66 -11.79
C SER A 50 -21.00 -15.26 -12.14
N PRO A 51 -20.00 -14.44 -12.51
CA PRO A 51 -18.68 -14.96 -12.83
C PRO A 51 -18.12 -15.73 -11.63
N SER A 52 -17.68 -16.98 -11.89
CA SER A 52 -17.25 -17.92 -10.84
C SER A 52 -15.99 -17.47 -10.13
N CYS A 53 -15.25 -16.60 -10.76
CA CYS A 53 -14.01 -16.08 -10.24
C CYS A 53 -13.84 -14.68 -10.73
N TRP A 54 -13.20 -13.87 -9.94
CA TRP A 54 -12.48 -12.72 -10.42
C TRP A 54 -11.59 -13.20 -11.57
N PRO A 55 -11.80 -12.73 -12.80
CA PRO A 55 -10.87 -13.04 -13.88
C PRO A 55 -9.52 -12.52 -13.43
N GLY A 56 -8.54 -13.42 -13.41
CA GLY A 56 -7.25 -13.13 -12.79
C GLY A 56 -6.71 -11.80 -13.29
N PHE A 57 -6.06 -11.05 -12.41
CA PHE A 57 -5.31 -9.86 -12.79
C PHE A 57 -4.60 -10.14 -14.12
N ALA A 58 -4.75 -9.24 -15.09
CA ALA A 58 -3.93 -9.28 -16.28
C ALA A 58 -2.49 -9.43 -15.83
N LYS A 59 -1.77 -10.45 -16.36
CA LYS A 59 -0.37 -10.79 -16.08
C LYS A 59 0.21 -9.98 -14.93
N ASP A 60 0.63 -10.59 -13.83
CA ASP A 60 1.23 -9.91 -12.67
C ASP A 60 1.82 -8.56 -13.08
N ASN A 61 1.01 -7.51 -12.99
CA ASN A 61 1.47 -6.15 -13.25
C ASN A 61 2.30 -5.76 -12.04
N ASP A 62 3.56 -6.21 -12.02
CA ASP A 62 4.57 -5.83 -11.03
C ASP A 62 4.99 -4.36 -11.19
N LEU A 63 4.07 -3.52 -11.62
CA LEU A 63 4.29 -2.09 -11.74
C LEU A 63 4.44 -1.49 -10.34
N TRP A 64 5.38 -0.57 -10.23
CA TRP A 64 5.52 0.23 -9.03
C TRP A 64 4.27 1.09 -8.82
N GLY A 65 3.88 1.25 -7.58
CA GLY A 65 2.73 2.04 -7.18
C GLY A 65 3.12 3.35 -6.53
N VAL A 66 2.11 4.15 -6.18
CA VAL A 66 2.25 5.39 -5.43
C VAL A 66 2.13 5.08 -3.94
N HIS A 67 2.99 5.68 -3.13
CA HIS A 67 3.08 5.44 -1.69
C HIS A 67 3.24 6.75 -0.91
N GLY A 68 2.98 6.72 0.40
CA GLY A 68 3.12 7.83 1.32
C GLY A 68 1.95 7.95 2.30
N PRO A 69 2.00 8.90 3.24
CA PRO A 69 1.00 9.03 4.32
C PRO A 69 -0.38 9.45 3.81
N SER A 70 -0.42 10.15 2.69
CA SER A 70 -1.63 10.42 1.92
C SER A 70 -1.24 10.49 0.46
N PHE A 71 -1.94 9.77 -0.40
CA PHE A 71 -1.75 9.85 -1.84
C PHE A 71 -3.08 9.75 -2.56
N THR A 72 -3.21 10.48 -3.65
CA THR A 72 -4.38 10.44 -4.52
C THR A 72 -3.93 10.47 -5.97
N ILE A 73 -4.32 9.49 -6.76
CA ILE A 73 -4.16 9.57 -8.22
C ILE A 73 -5.47 10.11 -8.78
N TYR A 74 -5.40 11.25 -9.47
CA TYR A 74 -6.54 11.90 -10.09
C TYR A 74 -6.67 11.56 -11.58
N THR A 75 -5.56 11.23 -12.22
CA THR A 75 -5.53 10.93 -13.66
C THR A 75 -4.42 9.95 -13.99
N ALA A 76 -4.63 9.15 -15.01
CA ALA A 76 -3.62 8.28 -15.58
C ALA A 76 -3.74 8.26 -17.11
N LEU A 77 -2.61 8.05 -17.77
CA LEU A 77 -2.54 7.83 -19.21
C LEU A 77 -1.76 6.54 -19.46
N VAL A 78 -2.36 5.62 -20.19
CA VAL A 78 -1.75 4.31 -20.53
C VAL A 78 -1.31 4.32 -21.97
N GLU A 79 -0.05 4.04 -22.19
CA GLU A 79 0.55 3.84 -23.51
C GLU A 79 1.19 2.46 -23.60
N ALA A 80 1.56 2.02 -24.79
CA ALA A 80 2.13 0.69 -24.99
C ALA A 80 3.32 0.39 -24.08
N ASN A 81 4.21 1.38 -23.87
CA ASN A 81 5.48 1.18 -23.15
C ASN A 81 5.52 1.84 -21.78
N ARG A 82 4.53 2.65 -21.41
CA ARG A 82 4.54 3.42 -20.16
C ARG A 82 3.13 3.72 -19.62
N VAL A 83 3.11 4.03 -18.33
CA VAL A 83 1.96 4.60 -17.64
C VAL A 83 2.40 5.94 -17.06
N LEU A 84 1.66 7.01 -17.36
CA LEU A 84 1.83 8.29 -16.69
C LEU A 84 0.76 8.41 -15.61
N LEU A 85 1.18 8.81 -14.41
CA LEU A 85 0.31 9.03 -13.25
C LEU A 85 0.38 10.49 -12.85
N GLY A 86 -0.78 11.12 -12.66
CA GLY A 86 -0.90 12.48 -12.16
C GLY A 86 -1.84 12.56 -10.96
N GLY A 87 -1.50 13.38 -9.96
CA GLY A 87 -2.31 13.43 -8.75
C GLY A 87 -1.71 14.26 -7.63
N ASP A 88 -2.00 13.86 -6.41
CA ASP A 88 -1.40 14.36 -5.18
C ASP A 88 -0.62 13.25 -4.48
N PHE A 89 0.66 13.09 -4.79
CA PHE A 89 1.55 12.10 -4.22
C PHE A 89 3.01 12.57 -4.19
N GLN A 90 3.84 11.89 -3.43
CA GLN A 90 5.25 12.26 -3.25
C GLN A 90 6.24 11.14 -3.58
N TYR A 91 5.84 9.89 -3.51
CA TYR A 91 6.73 8.75 -3.69
C TYR A 91 6.14 7.69 -4.61
N VAL A 92 7.00 7.02 -5.35
CA VAL A 92 6.68 5.85 -6.18
C VAL A 92 7.65 4.72 -5.85
N GLY A 93 7.15 3.50 -5.69
CA GLY A 93 7.98 2.35 -5.33
C GLY A 93 7.30 1.00 -5.54
N PRO A 94 8.01 -0.10 -5.28
CA PRO A 94 7.47 -1.44 -5.42
C PRO A 94 6.42 -1.78 -4.36
N ASN A 95 5.42 -2.56 -4.71
CA ASN A 95 4.34 -2.99 -3.81
C ASN A 95 4.76 -4.19 -2.95
N VAL A 96 5.63 -4.00 -1.96
CA VAL A 96 6.14 -5.11 -1.13
C VAL A 96 5.22 -5.50 0.03
N GLY A 97 4.34 -4.60 0.49
CA GLY A 97 3.54 -4.78 1.70
C GLY A 97 4.40 -4.58 2.97
N SER A 98 3.99 -5.16 4.08
CA SER A 98 4.65 -4.99 5.37
C SER A 98 5.88 -5.90 5.59
N VAL A 99 6.38 -6.57 4.55
CA VAL A 99 7.64 -7.34 4.61
C VAL A 99 8.48 -7.07 3.37
N ALA A 100 9.68 -6.54 3.56
CA ALA A 100 10.67 -6.38 2.52
C ALA A 100 11.80 -7.41 2.65
N VAL A 101 12.20 -8.02 1.53
CA VAL A 101 13.39 -8.87 1.43
C VAL A 101 14.47 -8.08 0.70
N LEU A 102 15.52 -7.74 1.41
CA LEU A 102 16.56 -6.79 0.96
C LEU A 102 17.90 -7.47 0.77
N GLY A 103 18.69 -6.95 -0.19
CA GLY A 103 20.11 -7.23 -0.26
C GLY A 103 20.86 -6.60 0.90
N LEU A 104 21.74 -7.36 1.53
CA LEU A 104 22.43 -6.97 2.76
C LEU A 104 23.32 -5.72 2.60
N GLU A 105 24.01 -5.60 1.47
CA GLU A 105 24.99 -4.51 1.26
C GLU A 105 24.34 -3.20 0.83
N THR A 106 23.34 -3.27 -0.03
CA THR A 106 22.75 -2.08 -0.68
C THR A 106 21.44 -1.62 -0.04
N GLY A 107 20.74 -2.52 0.65
CA GLY A 107 19.36 -2.28 1.09
C GLY A 107 18.33 -2.29 -0.05
N LEU A 108 18.73 -2.70 -1.25
CA LEU A 108 17.78 -2.78 -2.36
C LEU A 108 16.87 -4.00 -2.20
N VAL A 109 15.60 -3.84 -2.57
CA VAL A 109 14.64 -4.95 -2.61
C VAL A 109 15.15 -6.02 -3.57
N HIS A 110 15.09 -7.26 -3.12
CA HIS A 110 15.60 -8.40 -3.88
C HIS A 110 14.91 -8.53 -5.25
N ASP A 111 15.62 -9.06 -6.24
CA ASP A 111 15.07 -9.23 -7.60
C ASP A 111 13.82 -10.12 -7.56
N LYS A 112 12.71 -9.60 -8.08
CA LYS A 112 11.42 -10.26 -8.14
C LYS A 112 11.41 -11.59 -8.92
N THR A 113 12.37 -11.83 -9.80
CA THR A 113 12.48 -13.08 -10.55
C THR A 113 12.90 -14.24 -9.67
N SER A 114 13.75 -13.98 -8.67
CA SER A 114 14.22 -14.96 -7.70
C SER A 114 13.40 -14.97 -6.41
N CYS A 115 12.88 -13.81 -6.00
CA CYS A 115 12.08 -13.62 -4.78
C CYS A 115 10.93 -12.64 -5.07
N PRO A 116 9.75 -13.11 -5.51
CA PRO A 116 8.58 -12.27 -5.73
C PRO A 116 8.20 -11.49 -4.47
N TYR A 117 7.73 -10.26 -4.63
CA TYR A 117 7.24 -9.45 -3.50
C TYR A 117 6.15 -10.20 -2.72
N LEU A 118 6.26 -10.19 -1.40
CA LEU A 118 5.34 -10.93 -0.53
C LEU A 118 3.95 -10.28 -0.45
N GLU A 119 3.85 -8.99 -0.72
CA GLU A 119 2.59 -8.24 -0.68
C GLU A 119 1.76 -8.56 0.56
N VAL A 120 2.39 -8.47 1.73
CA VAL A 120 1.76 -8.78 3.02
C VAL A 120 0.78 -7.67 3.38
N ILE A 121 -0.49 -8.01 3.59
CA ILE A 121 -1.54 -7.08 4.02
C ILE A 121 -1.77 -7.21 5.52
N GLY A 122 -1.77 -6.08 6.21
CA GLY A 122 -1.69 -5.97 7.67
C GLY A 122 -0.24 -5.88 8.11
N ASN A 123 0.05 -5.98 9.40
CA ASN A 123 1.37 -5.72 9.94
C ASN A 123 2.13 -7.01 10.23
N ALA A 124 3.35 -7.11 9.72
CA ALA A 124 4.32 -8.08 10.16
C ALA A 124 5.22 -7.45 11.24
N ASN A 125 5.38 -8.12 12.37
CA ASN A 125 6.12 -7.60 13.53
C ASN A 125 7.46 -8.31 13.73
N VAL A 126 7.57 -9.56 13.29
CA VAL A 126 8.75 -10.38 13.55
C VAL A 126 9.04 -11.28 12.36
N SER A 127 10.33 -11.50 12.09
CA SER A 127 10.82 -12.55 11.20
C SER A 127 11.93 -13.35 11.86
N ILE A 128 12.06 -14.64 11.52
CA ILE A 128 13.16 -15.49 11.93
C ILE A 128 13.54 -16.45 10.80
N SER A 129 14.86 -16.62 10.56
CA SER A 129 15.37 -17.58 9.56
C SER A 129 15.03 -19.02 9.94
N ASP A 130 14.65 -19.85 8.95
CA ASP A 130 14.44 -21.28 9.12
C ASP A 130 15.75 -22.10 9.15
N GLY A 131 16.89 -21.45 8.85
CA GLY A 131 18.19 -22.08 8.72
C GLY A 131 18.43 -22.78 7.38
N ALA A 132 17.46 -22.79 6.47
CA ALA A 132 17.53 -23.44 5.15
C ALA A 132 17.35 -22.45 3.97
N GLY A 133 17.41 -21.14 4.25
CA GLY A 133 17.27 -20.06 3.25
C GLY A 133 15.87 -19.45 3.21
N GLY A 134 14.89 -20.08 3.82
CA GLY A 134 13.56 -19.52 4.05
C GLY A 134 13.46 -18.80 5.41
N PHE A 135 12.24 -18.45 5.80
CA PHE A 135 11.99 -17.72 7.05
C PHE A 135 10.52 -17.81 7.49
N TYR A 136 10.30 -17.64 8.79
CA TYR A 136 8.96 -17.46 9.35
C TYR A 136 8.69 -15.97 9.54
N ILE A 137 7.42 -15.58 9.40
CA ILE A 137 6.94 -14.24 9.75
C ILE A 137 5.76 -14.33 10.70
N GLY A 138 5.68 -13.38 11.62
CA GLY A 138 4.60 -13.23 12.59
C GLY A 138 4.14 -11.79 12.71
N GLY A 139 2.85 -11.59 13.07
CA GLY A 139 2.30 -10.26 13.19
C GLY A 139 0.80 -10.23 13.40
N SER A 140 0.15 -9.22 12.83
CA SER A 140 -1.31 -9.06 12.74
C SER A 140 -1.82 -9.08 11.28
N PHE A 141 -1.03 -9.58 10.35
CA PHE A 141 -1.40 -9.64 8.94
C PHE A 141 -2.53 -10.65 8.65
N GLU A 142 -3.20 -10.44 7.52
CA GLU A 142 -4.38 -11.20 7.10
C GLU A 142 -4.15 -12.01 5.82
N SER A 143 -3.24 -11.54 4.96
CA SER A 143 -2.96 -12.23 3.69
C SER A 143 -1.54 -11.98 3.19
N ILE A 144 -1.07 -12.90 2.36
CA ILE A 144 0.21 -12.84 1.65
C ILE A 144 -0.06 -13.16 0.18
N ARG A 145 0.30 -12.23 -0.74
CA ARG A 145 0.05 -12.35 -2.19
C ARG A 145 -1.40 -12.72 -2.55
N GLY A 146 -2.37 -12.22 -1.79
CA GLY A 146 -3.79 -12.52 -1.97
C GLY A 146 -4.27 -13.82 -1.32
N GLU A 147 -3.39 -14.69 -0.84
CA GLU A 147 -3.75 -15.88 -0.08
C GLU A 147 -4.02 -15.51 1.40
N ILE A 148 -5.12 -16.03 1.94
CA ILE A 148 -5.45 -15.81 3.35
C ILE A 148 -4.46 -16.58 4.22
N LYS A 149 -3.68 -15.86 5.02
CA LYS A 149 -2.78 -16.39 6.04
C LYS A 149 -2.83 -15.46 7.24
N ASN A 150 -3.29 -15.97 8.34
CA ASN A 150 -3.51 -15.14 9.52
C ASN A 150 -2.32 -15.23 10.48
N LYS A 151 -1.59 -14.10 10.59
CA LYS A 151 -0.67 -13.78 11.70
C LYS A 151 0.61 -14.62 11.80
N ILE A 152 0.69 -15.82 11.19
CA ILE A 152 1.89 -16.67 11.16
C ILE A 152 2.02 -17.33 9.79
N ALA A 153 3.21 -17.29 9.19
CA ALA A 153 3.49 -17.99 7.94
C ALA A 153 4.95 -18.44 7.86
N HIS A 154 5.18 -19.54 7.13
CA HIS A 154 6.50 -19.96 6.69
C HIS A 154 6.68 -19.64 5.20
N ILE A 155 7.79 -19.00 4.87
CA ILE A 155 8.16 -18.57 3.53
C ILE A 155 9.38 -19.39 3.11
N LEU A 156 9.25 -20.08 1.98
CA LEU A 156 10.31 -20.91 1.41
C LEU A 156 11.46 -20.05 0.82
N PRO A 157 12.63 -20.60 0.53
CA PRO A 157 13.77 -19.86 -0.05
C PRO A 157 13.45 -19.13 -1.37
N ASN A 158 12.46 -19.58 -2.13
CA ASN A 158 11.97 -18.95 -3.34
C ASN A 158 10.91 -17.85 -3.09
N CYS A 159 10.76 -17.41 -1.84
CA CYS A 159 9.80 -16.41 -1.39
C CYS A 159 8.33 -16.76 -1.65
N LYS A 160 8.00 -18.04 -1.74
CA LYS A 160 6.62 -18.54 -1.80
C LYS A 160 6.17 -19.04 -0.44
N LEU A 161 4.86 -19.00 -0.21
CA LEU A 161 4.26 -19.63 0.96
C LEU A 161 4.56 -21.14 0.98
N ASP A 162 4.89 -21.66 2.16
CA ASP A 162 5.00 -23.10 2.37
C ASP A 162 3.59 -23.70 2.49
N PRO A 163 3.16 -24.54 1.54
CA PRO A 163 1.82 -25.16 1.59
C PRO A 163 1.66 -26.18 2.70
N ASN A 164 2.76 -26.68 3.28
CA ASN A 164 2.74 -27.70 4.34
C ASN A 164 2.68 -27.09 5.73
N PHE A 165 3.00 -25.79 5.88
CA PHE A 165 2.96 -25.09 7.16
C PHE A 165 1.58 -24.50 7.44
N ASN A 166 0.87 -25.06 8.42
CA ASN A 166 -0.48 -24.67 8.80
C ASN A 166 -0.58 -24.37 10.30
N ALA A 167 0.05 -23.27 10.72
CA ALA A 167 0.01 -22.84 12.12
C ALA A 167 -1.38 -22.33 12.52
N PRO A 168 -1.86 -22.66 13.73
CA PRO A 168 -3.05 -22.06 14.30
C PRO A 168 -2.81 -20.57 14.60
N SER A 169 -3.84 -19.77 14.43
CA SER A 169 -3.74 -18.31 14.57
C SER A 169 -4.54 -17.79 15.78
N PRO A 170 -4.13 -16.64 16.36
CA PRO A 170 -4.97 -15.93 17.32
C PRO A 170 -6.35 -15.60 16.73
N SER A 171 -7.42 -16.06 17.38
CA SER A 171 -8.78 -15.89 16.88
C SER A 171 -9.37 -14.50 17.07
N VAL A 172 -8.78 -13.68 17.95
CA VAL A 172 -9.20 -12.29 18.18
C VAL A 172 -8.43 -11.35 17.24
N VAL A 173 -9.13 -10.45 16.56
CA VAL A 173 -8.56 -9.53 15.56
C VAL A 173 -7.43 -8.67 16.15
N SER A 174 -7.58 -8.17 17.38
CA SER A 174 -6.57 -7.33 18.05
C SER A 174 -5.36 -8.12 18.60
N HIS A 175 -5.37 -9.43 18.53
CA HIS A 175 -4.25 -10.26 18.96
C HIS A 175 -3.21 -10.40 17.84
N TYR A 176 -1.93 -10.46 18.20
CA TYR A 176 -0.81 -10.49 17.25
C TYR A 176 0.37 -11.29 17.78
N ILE A 177 1.26 -11.69 16.88
CA ILE A 177 2.55 -12.32 17.18
C ILE A 177 3.63 -11.25 17.16
N GLU A 178 4.48 -11.22 18.19
CA GLU A 178 5.53 -10.20 18.39
C GLU A 178 6.93 -10.78 18.45
N ALA A 179 7.05 -12.04 18.84
CA ALA A 179 8.32 -12.71 19.05
C ALA A 179 8.32 -14.12 18.48
N MET A 180 9.45 -14.52 17.94
CA MET A 180 9.70 -15.88 17.48
C MET A 180 11.11 -16.33 17.83
N GLU A 181 11.29 -17.63 18.17
CA GLU A 181 12.58 -18.29 18.34
C GLU A 181 12.50 -19.72 17.81
N LEU A 182 13.57 -20.20 17.18
CA LEU A 182 13.62 -21.53 16.60
C LEU A 182 14.65 -22.38 17.32
N ASP A 183 14.23 -23.54 17.82
CA ASP A 183 15.14 -24.51 18.44
C ASP A 183 14.63 -25.94 18.37
N GLY A 184 15.52 -26.88 18.06
CA GLY A 184 15.25 -28.33 18.12
C GLY A 184 14.06 -28.81 17.29
N GLY A 185 13.75 -28.13 16.16
CA GLY A 185 12.58 -28.44 15.32
C GLY A 185 11.28 -27.82 15.83
N TYR A 186 11.32 -27.01 16.87
CA TYR A 186 10.18 -26.27 17.40
C TYR A 186 10.29 -24.76 17.10
N LEU A 187 9.18 -24.18 16.66
CA LEU A 187 8.97 -22.74 16.58
C LEU A 187 8.26 -22.27 17.86
N TYR A 188 8.96 -21.47 18.66
CA TYR A 188 8.39 -20.78 19.80
C TYR A 188 7.84 -19.42 19.35
N ILE A 189 6.61 -19.10 19.73
CA ILE A 189 5.96 -17.83 19.40
C ILE A 189 5.57 -17.08 20.68
N GLY A 190 5.73 -15.76 20.65
CA GLY A 190 5.33 -14.84 21.69
C GLY A 190 4.46 -13.72 21.13
N GLY A 191 3.59 -13.13 21.95
CA GLY A 191 2.76 -12.02 21.48
C GLY A 191 1.68 -11.64 22.47
N ASN A 192 0.67 -10.93 21.95
CA ASN A 192 -0.55 -10.63 22.68
C ASN A 192 -1.68 -11.54 22.16
N PHE A 193 -1.86 -12.69 22.78
CA PHE A 193 -2.93 -13.61 22.45
C PHE A 193 -3.33 -14.43 23.69
N THR A 194 -4.57 -14.91 23.72
CA THR A 194 -5.12 -15.77 24.79
C THR A 194 -5.52 -17.16 24.30
N ASN A 195 -5.60 -17.33 22.98
CA ASN A 195 -5.87 -18.62 22.35
C ASN A 195 -5.30 -18.65 20.92
N LEU A 196 -5.13 -19.86 20.42
CA LEU A 196 -4.75 -20.17 19.02
C LEU A 196 -5.80 -21.17 18.47
N ASP A 197 -6.60 -20.72 17.50
CA ASP A 197 -7.74 -21.47 16.93
C ASP A 197 -8.65 -22.12 18.00
N GLY A 198 -8.95 -21.36 19.07
CA GLY A 198 -9.78 -21.84 20.19
C GLY A 198 -9.04 -22.64 21.27
N VAL A 199 -7.78 -23.04 21.04
CA VAL A 199 -6.95 -23.69 22.07
C VAL A 199 -6.34 -22.62 22.98
N ALA A 200 -6.60 -22.72 24.29
CA ALA A 200 -6.10 -21.74 25.28
C ALA A 200 -4.57 -21.73 25.32
N ARG A 201 -3.99 -20.58 25.01
CA ARG A 201 -2.57 -20.28 25.04
C ARG A 201 -2.41 -18.79 25.33
N THR A 202 -1.79 -18.40 26.42
CA THR A 202 -1.68 -16.99 26.82
C THR A 202 -0.26 -16.49 26.62
N GLY A 203 -0.08 -15.59 25.67
CA GLY A 203 1.15 -14.83 25.42
C GLY A 203 2.31 -15.63 24.85
N ILE A 204 2.35 -16.95 25.01
CA ILE A 204 3.43 -17.83 24.54
C ILE A 204 2.90 -19.19 24.12
N ALA A 205 3.48 -19.78 23.06
CA ALA A 205 3.21 -21.14 22.62
C ALA A 205 4.42 -21.76 21.90
N ARG A 206 4.38 -23.08 21.71
CA ARG A 206 5.36 -23.82 20.94
C ARG A 206 4.65 -24.70 19.91
N MET A 207 5.20 -24.77 18.71
CA MET A 207 4.65 -25.59 17.62
C MET A 207 5.78 -26.31 16.88
N ASP A 208 5.45 -27.37 16.18
CA ASP A 208 6.35 -28.03 15.24
C ASP A 208 6.72 -27.07 14.11
N ALA A 209 7.99 -26.89 13.85
CA ALA A 209 8.50 -25.90 12.90
C ALA A 209 8.17 -26.25 11.45
N GLN A 210 8.03 -27.53 11.11
CA GLN A 210 7.78 -27.98 9.75
C GLN A 210 6.29 -27.91 9.38
N SER A 211 5.42 -28.36 10.27
CA SER A 211 3.98 -28.47 10.02
C SER A 211 3.16 -27.28 10.58
N GLY A 212 3.69 -26.55 11.56
CA GLY A 212 2.96 -25.56 12.32
C GLY A 212 2.03 -26.16 13.39
N THR A 213 2.04 -27.48 13.60
CA THR A 213 1.16 -28.15 14.58
C THR A 213 1.50 -27.71 16.00
N LEU A 214 0.48 -27.23 16.73
CA LEU A 214 0.63 -26.76 18.10
C LEU A 214 1.04 -27.92 19.03
N ASP A 215 2.09 -27.71 19.83
CA ASP A 215 2.48 -28.66 20.87
C ASP A 215 1.49 -28.54 22.05
N SER A 216 0.74 -29.62 22.26
CA SER A 216 -0.25 -29.70 23.34
C SER A 216 0.37 -29.89 24.71
N THR A 217 1.61 -30.37 24.77
CA THR A 217 2.30 -30.70 26.03
C THR A 217 2.98 -29.50 26.69
N TRP A 218 3.31 -28.50 25.93
CA TRP A 218 3.96 -27.28 26.41
C TRP A 218 2.99 -26.09 26.44
N ASN A 219 2.51 -25.77 27.64
CA ASN A 219 1.50 -24.72 27.84
C ASN A 219 1.80 -23.89 29.12
N PRO A 220 2.79 -23.00 29.08
CA PRO A 220 3.02 -22.09 30.19
C PRO A 220 1.84 -21.13 30.39
N SER A 221 1.46 -20.90 31.64
CA SER A 221 0.40 -19.95 32.01
C SER A 221 1.00 -18.62 32.39
N ILE A 222 0.82 -17.60 31.55
CA ILE A 222 1.25 -16.22 31.80
C ILE A 222 0.08 -15.43 32.39
N THR A 223 0.32 -14.67 33.48
CA THR A 223 -0.71 -13.84 34.10
C THR A 223 -0.16 -12.49 34.57
N GLY A 224 -1.08 -11.52 34.77
CA GLY A 224 -0.76 -10.15 35.21
C GLY A 224 -0.18 -9.27 34.10
N GLY A 225 -0.21 -7.97 34.29
CA GLY A 225 0.14 -6.99 33.26
C GLY A 225 -0.75 -7.12 32.01
N SER A 226 -0.21 -6.86 30.82
CA SER A 226 -0.90 -7.11 29.54
C SER A 226 -0.83 -8.56 29.08
N GLN A 227 -0.13 -9.44 29.81
CA GLN A 227 0.11 -10.85 29.47
C GLN A 227 0.79 -11.02 28.09
N SER A 228 1.57 -10.03 27.69
CA SER A 228 2.20 -9.99 26.37
C SER A 228 3.67 -10.39 26.45
N VAL A 229 4.13 -11.18 25.48
CA VAL A 229 5.53 -11.55 25.27
C VAL A 229 6.07 -10.79 24.08
N PHE A 230 7.09 -9.96 24.30
CA PHE A 230 7.68 -9.09 23.29
C PHE A 230 8.99 -9.61 22.72
N VAL A 231 9.70 -10.45 23.46
CA VAL A 231 10.96 -11.02 23.04
C VAL A 231 11.13 -12.47 23.50
N LEU A 232 11.59 -13.29 22.57
CA LEU A 232 12.09 -14.64 22.81
C LEU A 232 13.51 -14.71 22.30
N ARG A 233 14.44 -15.26 23.11
CA ARG A 233 15.84 -15.44 22.73
C ARG A 233 16.41 -16.68 23.41
N LYS A 234 17.13 -17.50 22.67
CA LYS A 234 17.87 -18.62 23.24
C LYS A 234 19.31 -18.26 23.57
N SER A 235 19.81 -18.81 24.68
CA SER A 235 21.22 -18.83 25.03
C SER A 235 21.54 -20.16 25.71
N GLY A 236 22.47 -20.91 25.13
CA GLY A 236 22.77 -22.27 25.57
C GLY A 236 21.50 -23.16 25.57
N ASN A 237 21.24 -23.84 26.69
CA ASN A 237 20.05 -24.67 26.87
C ASN A 237 18.83 -23.91 27.43
N HIS A 238 18.78 -22.58 27.30
CA HIS A 238 17.71 -21.77 27.87
C HIS A 238 17.01 -20.90 26.83
N LEU A 239 15.68 -20.85 26.93
CA LEU A 239 14.83 -19.85 26.27
C LEU A 239 14.50 -18.74 27.27
N TYR A 240 14.93 -17.54 26.98
CA TYR A 240 14.58 -16.34 27.73
C TYR A 240 13.33 -15.70 27.14
N VAL A 241 12.42 -15.29 28.02
CA VAL A 241 11.10 -14.75 27.68
C VAL A 241 10.97 -13.39 28.31
N GLY A 242 10.91 -12.34 27.50
CA GLY A 242 10.71 -10.96 27.94
C GLY A 242 9.36 -10.42 27.48
N GLY A 243 8.74 -9.56 28.30
CA GLY A 243 7.43 -9.05 27.97
C GLY A 243 6.86 -8.12 29.03
N ARG A 244 5.53 -8.05 29.14
CA ARG A 244 4.82 -7.32 30.21
C ARG A 244 3.85 -8.29 30.91
N TYR A 245 4.34 -8.95 31.94
CA TYR A 245 3.60 -9.92 32.77
C TYR A 245 4.16 -9.93 34.18
N THR A 246 3.44 -10.52 35.14
CA THR A 246 3.90 -10.61 36.52
C THR A 246 4.24 -12.03 36.98
N THR A 247 3.52 -13.04 36.45
CA THR A 247 3.75 -14.44 36.84
C THR A 247 3.78 -15.37 35.63
N ILE A 248 4.50 -16.46 35.77
CA ILE A 248 4.46 -17.63 34.86
C ILE A 248 4.27 -18.88 35.70
N ASN A 249 3.28 -19.72 35.37
CA ASN A 249 2.92 -20.95 36.10
C ASN A 249 2.74 -20.71 37.61
N GLY A 250 2.20 -19.55 38.01
CA GLY A 250 2.01 -19.15 39.40
C GLY A 250 3.27 -18.62 40.13
N PHE A 251 4.44 -18.64 39.48
CA PHE A 251 5.68 -18.08 40.06
C PHE A 251 5.85 -16.61 39.63
N THR A 252 6.24 -15.77 40.57
CA THR A 252 6.55 -14.37 40.27
C THR A 252 7.78 -14.27 39.39
N LYS A 253 7.59 -13.74 38.17
CA LYS A 253 8.61 -13.55 37.15
C LYS A 253 8.32 -12.25 36.41
N ASN A 254 8.51 -11.11 37.08
CA ASN A 254 8.19 -9.79 36.50
C ASN A 254 8.93 -9.58 35.20
N SER A 255 8.21 -9.56 34.08
CA SER A 255 8.66 -9.14 32.75
C SER A 255 9.82 -9.94 32.13
N LEU A 256 10.54 -10.79 32.90
CA LEU A 256 11.64 -11.59 32.40
C LEU A 256 11.72 -12.96 33.08
N ALA A 257 11.75 -14.04 32.31
CA ALA A 257 11.87 -15.39 32.79
C ALA A 257 12.72 -16.24 31.83
N ARG A 258 13.10 -17.45 32.26
CA ARG A 258 13.73 -18.41 31.37
C ARG A 258 13.19 -19.82 31.54
N PHE A 259 13.18 -20.58 30.47
CA PHE A 259 12.82 -21.99 30.43
C PHE A 259 14.03 -22.83 30.02
N SER A 260 14.11 -24.06 30.49
CA SER A 260 15.02 -25.03 29.95
C SER A 260 14.52 -25.56 28.61
N LEU A 261 15.32 -25.49 27.56
CA LEU A 261 14.96 -25.99 26.20
C LEU A 261 14.89 -27.55 26.20
N SER A 262 15.72 -28.24 26.99
CA SER A 262 15.75 -29.70 27.03
C SER A 262 14.53 -30.29 27.74
N THR A 263 13.99 -29.65 28.77
CA THR A 263 12.86 -30.15 29.56
C THR A 263 11.56 -29.38 29.33
N GLY A 264 11.61 -28.19 28.74
CA GLY A 264 10.47 -27.26 28.62
C GLY A 264 10.00 -26.66 29.96
N ALA A 265 10.72 -26.90 31.06
CA ALA A 265 10.34 -26.45 32.39
C ALA A 265 10.78 -25.03 32.65
N LEU A 266 9.95 -24.26 33.40
CA LEU A 266 10.33 -22.95 33.92
C LEU A 266 11.46 -23.11 34.92
N ASP A 267 12.52 -22.31 34.76
CA ASP A 267 13.60 -22.23 35.74
C ASP A 267 13.18 -21.31 36.90
N ASN A 268 12.75 -21.95 37.99
CA ASN A 268 12.26 -21.22 39.16
C ASN A 268 13.39 -20.61 39.99
N LEU A 269 14.63 -21.14 39.91
CA LEU A 269 15.79 -20.68 40.67
C LEU A 269 16.41 -19.44 40.05
N TRP A 270 16.30 -19.29 38.74
CA TRP A 270 16.76 -18.08 38.08
C TRP A 270 15.72 -16.95 38.22
N SER A 271 16.11 -15.83 38.81
CA SER A 271 15.19 -14.73 39.10
C SER A 271 15.84 -13.37 38.82
N ALA A 272 15.43 -12.73 37.74
CA ALA A 272 15.77 -11.34 37.47
C ALA A 272 14.96 -10.41 38.39
N SER A 273 15.63 -9.50 39.07
CA SER A 273 14.97 -8.52 39.94
C SER A 273 14.50 -7.29 39.13
N THR A 274 13.61 -7.52 38.18
CA THR A 274 12.98 -6.45 37.39
C THR A 274 11.85 -5.78 38.16
N VAL A 275 11.54 -4.55 37.80
CA VAL A 275 10.42 -3.80 38.37
C VAL A 275 9.10 -4.33 37.83
N VAL A 276 8.07 -4.35 38.66
CA VAL A 276 6.72 -4.72 38.26
C VAL A 276 6.19 -3.73 37.18
N ASN A 277 5.56 -4.25 36.12
CA ASN A 277 5.00 -3.51 34.99
C ASN A 277 5.99 -2.95 33.98
N ASP A 278 7.29 -3.16 34.11
CA ASP A 278 8.23 -2.92 33.04
C ASP A 278 7.90 -3.83 31.82
N ALA A 279 8.26 -3.38 30.60
CA ALA A 279 8.10 -4.16 29.39
C ALA A 279 9.45 -4.43 28.74
N ILE A 280 9.94 -5.65 28.84
CA ILE A 280 11.19 -6.05 28.20
C ILE A 280 10.95 -6.31 26.71
N ARG A 281 11.65 -5.57 25.83
CA ARG A 281 11.49 -5.60 24.38
C ARG A 281 12.64 -6.27 23.63
N ASP A 282 13.89 -6.13 24.09
CA ASP A 282 15.03 -6.80 23.48
C ASP A 282 15.99 -7.35 24.52
N LEU A 283 16.70 -8.42 24.16
CA LEU A 283 17.66 -9.13 24.97
C LEU A 283 18.96 -9.34 24.19
N ALA A 284 20.10 -9.20 24.86
CA ALA A 284 21.41 -9.57 24.34
C ALA A 284 22.20 -10.39 25.35
N PHE A 285 22.99 -11.34 24.88
CA PHE A 285 23.84 -12.18 25.71
C PHE A 285 25.29 -11.89 25.41
N GLY A 286 26.12 -11.85 26.45
CA GLY A 286 27.54 -11.64 26.33
C GLY A 286 28.27 -11.83 27.64
N ARG A 287 29.57 -11.57 27.60
CA ARG A 287 30.44 -11.69 28.78
C ARG A 287 31.06 -10.35 29.10
N LEU A 288 30.90 -9.93 30.34
CA LEU A 288 31.56 -8.73 30.85
C LEU A 288 33.07 -8.98 30.99
N THR A 289 33.86 -7.92 30.95
CA THR A 289 35.32 -8.02 31.17
C THR A 289 35.67 -8.56 32.57
N THR A 290 34.76 -8.48 33.54
CA THR A 290 34.86 -9.12 34.83
C THR A 290 34.82 -10.65 34.76
N GLY A 291 34.53 -11.24 33.64
CA GLY A 291 34.38 -12.68 33.41
C GLY A 291 32.97 -13.21 33.67
N THR A 292 31.98 -12.34 33.94
CA THR A 292 30.59 -12.72 34.24
C THR A 292 29.77 -12.81 32.94
N ASP A 293 29.11 -13.95 32.73
CA ASP A 293 28.15 -14.10 31.62
C ASP A 293 26.83 -13.45 32.00
N VAL A 294 26.34 -12.55 31.14
CA VAL A 294 25.15 -11.74 31.42
C VAL A 294 24.11 -11.81 30.32
N VAL A 295 22.86 -11.57 30.70
CA VAL A 295 21.79 -11.14 29.81
C VAL A 295 21.52 -9.65 30.04
N LEU A 296 21.61 -8.86 28.98
CA LEU A 296 21.16 -7.47 28.96
C LEU A 296 19.72 -7.42 28.53
N ALA A 297 18.93 -6.55 29.19
CA ALA A 297 17.51 -6.40 28.90
C ALA A 297 17.15 -4.91 28.82
N VAL A 298 16.43 -4.54 27.75
CA VAL A 298 15.95 -3.18 27.47
C VAL A 298 14.47 -3.19 27.08
N GLY A 299 13.83 -2.01 27.18
CA GLY A 299 12.42 -1.85 26.82
C GLY A 299 11.80 -0.63 27.52
N ASP A 300 10.48 -0.62 27.69
CA ASP A 300 9.77 0.39 28.46
C ASP A 300 9.97 0.05 29.97
N VAL A 301 11.10 0.42 30.50
CA VAL A 301 11.53 0.02 31.85
C VAL A 301 11.80 1.22 32.72
N SER A 302 11.61 1.02 34.03
CA SER A 302 11.96 1.99 35.08
C SER A 302 13.49 2.10 35.22
N THR A 303 13.95 3.02 35.99
CA THR A 303 15.41 3.17 36.27
C THR A 303 15.96 1.98 37.03
N PRO A 304 17.11 1.37 36.62
CA PRO A 304 17.93 1.70 35.43
C PRO A 304 17.29 1.18 34.13
N GLN A 305 17.37 1.95 33.01
CA GLN A 305 16.75 1.62 31.76
C GLN A 305 17.52 0.58 30.89
N LEU A 306 18.69 0.15 31.34
CA LEU A 306 19.42 -0.98 30.80
C LEU A 306 19.75 -1.94 31.93
N TYR A 307 19.03 -3.04 32.03
CA TYR A 307 19.30 -4.10 32.99
C TYR A 307 20.42 -5.02 32.53
N ALA A 308 21.25 -5.46 33.49
CA ALA A 308 22.14 -6.59 33.31
C ALA A 308 21.89 -7.62 34.41
N PHE A 309 21.72 -8.87 34.04
CA PHE A 309 21.52 -9.98 34.96
C PHE A 309 22.52 -11.09 34.68
N GLU A 310 23.08 -11.70 35.71
CA GLU A 310 23.95 -12.87 35.57
C GLU A 310 23.16 -14.04 34.97
N GLN A 311 23.72 -14.72 33.97
CA GLN A 311 23.10 -15.90 33.40
C GLN A 311 23.07 -17.06 34.39
N SER A 312 23.97 -17.10 35.40
CA SER A 312 24.01 -18.12 36.43
C SER A 312 22.79 -18.10 37.35
N GLY A 313 22.52 -16.96 38.03
CA GLY A 313 21.50 -16.85 39.08
C GLY A 313 20.49 -15.73 38.90
N GLY A 314 20.68 -14.82 37.93
CA GLY A 314 19.80 -13.66 37.72
C GLY A 314 20.15 -12.43 38.58
N GLY A 315 21.24 -12.48 39.36
CA GLY A 315 21.74 -11.35 40.14
C GLY A 315 22.24 -10.20 39.22
N VAL A 316 22.29 -8.98 39.76
CA VAL A 316 22.86 -7.82 39.04
C VAL A 316 24.38 -7.84 39.26
N PRO A 317 25.21 -7.75 38.21
CA PRO A 317 26.67 -7.72 38.33
C PRO A 317 27.13 -6.50 39.14
N VAL A 318 28.18 -6.69 39.95
CA VAL A 318 28.73 -5.62 40.75
C VAL A 318 29.28 -4.49 39.91
N GLY A 319 28.88 -3.26 40.24
CA GLY A 319 29.32 -2.04 39.53
C GLY A 319 28.58 -1.72 38.24
N TRP A 320 27.58 -2.53 37.85
CA TRP A 320 26.75 -2.21 36.70
C TRP A 320 25.66 -1.19 37.05
N ASN A 321 25.71 -0.02 36.43
CA ASN A 321 24.68 1.01 36.58
C ASN A 321 24.69 1.91 35.35
N VAL A 322 23.70 1.75 34.42
CA VAL A 322 23.56 2.56 33.22
C VAL A 322 22.20 3.25 33.25
N THR A 323 22.20 4.57 33.21
CA THR A 323 20.99 5.39 33.18
C THR A 323 20.82 6.08 31.84
N LEU A 324 19.60 6.09 31.34
CA LEU A 324 19.20 6.76 30.10
C LEU A 324 18.24 7.91 30.39
N SER A 325 18.31 9.02 29.65
CA SER A 325 17.43 10.16 29.90
C SER A 325 17.38 11.10 28.67
N PRO A 326 16.23 11.72 28.38
CA PRO A 326 14.92 11.12 28.62
C PRO A 326 14.72 9.88 27.73
N GLY A 327 13.72 9.05 28.02
CA GLY A 327 13.36 7.90 27.22
C GLY A 327 14.13 6.61 27.48
N ASN A 328 13.86 5.59 26.71
CA ASN A 328 14.29 4.22 26.92
C ASN A 328 15.14 3.69 25.76
N ALA A 329 15.92 2.61 26.00
CA ALA A 329 16.47 1.79 24.92
C ALA A 329 15.45 0.73 24.49
N TYR A 330 15.37 0.48 23.17
CA TYR A 330 14.48 -0.52 22.58
C TYR A 330 15.24 -1.67 21.94
N THR A 331 16.51 -1.48 21.63
CA THR A 331 17.39 -2.52 21.09
C THR A 331 18.75 -2.52 21.80
N VAL A 332 19.29 -3.72 22.00
CA VAL A 332 20.62 -3.93 22.60
C VAL A 332 21.37 -5.04 21.90
N LYS A 333 22.66 -4.85 21.65
CA LYS A 333 23.54 -5.85 21.02
C LYS A 333 24.89 -5.89 21.74
N PHE A 334 25.45 -7.12 21.84
CA PHE A 334 26.87 -7.29 22.11
C PHE A 334 27.63 -7.39 20.80
N HIS A 335 28.76 -6.70 20.72
CA HIS A 335 29.71 -6.82 19.61
C HIS A 335 31.13 -6.72 20.17
N GLN A 336 31.85 -7.85 20.14
CA GLN A 336 33.18 -7.95 20.74
C GLN A 336 33.18 -7.52 22.21
N ASP A 337 33.90 -6.46 22.56
CA ASP A 337 34.01 -5.86 23.91
C ASP A 337 33.06 -4.67 24.12
N LYS A 338 32.07 -4.50 23.26
CA LYS A 338 31.17 -3.35 23.23
C LYS A 338 29.72 -3.76 23.38
N ILE A 339 28.94 -2.86 23.97
CA ILE A 339 27.48 -2.94 24.04
C ILE A 339 26.91 -1.78 23.22
N ILE A 340 26.05 -2.09 22.28
CA ILE A 340 25.40 -1.10 21.41
C ILE A 340 23.94 -1.03 21.80
N ILE A 341 23.44 0.18 22.07
CA ILE A 341 22.05 0.42 22.41
C ILE A 341 21.44 1.48 21.49
N GLY A 342 20.18 1.25 21.09
CA GLY A 342 19.35 2.20 20.34
C GLY A 342 18.01 2.39 20.99
N GLY A 343 17.41 3.59 20.86
CA GLY A 343 16.13 3.88 21.48
C GLY A 343 15.65 5.32 21.31
N GLY A 344 14.78 5.77 22.22
CA GLY A 344 14.28 7.14 22.29
C GLY A 344 15.03 8.02 23.29
N PHE A 345 16.17 7.58 23.79
CA PHE A 345 16.99 8.34 24.73
C PHE A 345 17.89 9.35 24.01
N THR A 346 18.27 10.43 24.71
CA THR A 346 19.24 11.42 24.18
C THR A 346 20.50 11.53 25.01
N GLN A 347 20.51 10.91 26.20
CA GLN A 347 21.66 10.90 27.09
C GLN A 347 21.87 9.50 27.71
N VAL A 348 23.10 9.15 27.94
CA VAL A 348 23.52 7.96 28.70
C VAL A 348 24.44 8.44 29.84
N ASN A 349 24.13 8.07 31.07
CA ASN A 349 24.88 8.49 32.28
C ASN A 349 25.14 10.02 32.32
N GLY A 350 24.16 10.83 31.86
CA GLY A 350 24.25 12.29 31.79
C GLY A 350 25.04 12.85 30.60
N VAL A 351 25.61 12.01 29.74
CA VAL A 351 26.34 12.43 28.54
C VAL A 351 25.42 12.38 27.31
N THR A 352 25.35 13.45 26.53
CA THR A 352 24.53 13.51 25.31
C THR A 352 25.09 12.61 24.22
N THR A 353 24.24 11.74 23.67
CA THR A 353 24.60 10.74 22.63
C THR A 353 23.67 10.71 21.44
N GLY A 354 22.47 11.28 21.54
CA GLY A 354 21.38 11.01 20.61
C GLY A 354 20.74 9.63 20.85
N ASN A 355 20.08 9.08 19.83
CA ASN A 355 19.26 7.85 19.91
C ASN A 355 20.06 6.54 19.79
N LEU A 356 21.38 6.61 19.66
CA LEU A 356 22.30 5.49 19.51
C LEU A 356 23.54 5.71 20.37
N ALA A 357 23.99 4.68 21.09
CA ALA A 357 25.20 4.74 21.91
C ALA A 357 25.99 3.44 21.90
N VAL A 358 27.30 3.56 22.05
CA VAL A 358 28.23 2.44 22.27
C VAL A 358 28.84 2.54 23.66
N LEU A 359 28.72 1.47 24.42
CA LEU A 359 29.18 1.38 25.79
C LEU A 359 30.28 0.31 25.88
N ASN A 360 31.19 0.47 26.83
CA ASN A 360 32.12 -0.61 27.18
C ASN A 360 31.39 -1.71 27.98
N ASN A 361 31.85 -2.94 27.84
CA ASN A 361 31.29 -4.07 28.58
C ASN A 361 31.92 -4.29 29.98
N THR A 362 32.65 -3.31 30.51
CA THR A 362 33.19 -3.37 31.87
C THR A 362 32.17 -2.86 32.89
N ASN A 363 31.65 -1.64 32.63
CA ASN A 363 30.77 -0.93 33.57
C ASN A 363 29.67 -0.12 32.87
N GLY A 364 29.52 -0.26 31.53
CA GLY A 364 28.52 0.48 30.76
C GLY A 364 28.85 1.95 30.51
N ALA A 365 30.12 2.38 30.69
CA ALA A 365 30.53 3.74 30.35
C ALA A 365 30.56 3.94 28.83
N ILE A 366 30.23 5.17 28.38
CA ILE A 366 30.21 5.53 26.94
C ILE A 366 31.64 5.43 26.38
N ILE A 367 31.73 4.85 25.18
CA ILE A 367 32.94 4.89 24.35
C ILE A 367 32.90 6.18 23.53
N SER A 368 33.89 7.09 23.79
CA SER A 368 34.05 8.33 23.04
C SER A 368 34.38 8.07 21.57
N GLY A 369 33.93 8.94 20.66
CA GLY A 369 34.13 8.82 19.17
C GLY A 369 32.90 8.38 18.41
N PHE A 370 31.83 7.95 19.07
CA PHE A 370 30.56 7.57 18.46
C PHE A 370 29.49 8.69 18.43
N SER A 371 29.79 9.84 19.06
CA SER A 371 28.84 10.93 19.29
C SER A 371 28.33 11.68 18.06
N ASN A 372 28.87 11.37 16.87
CA ASN A 372 28.52 12.08 15.63
C ASN A 372 27.44 11.37 14.79
N LEU A 373 26.98 10.17 15.19
CA LEU A 373 25.95 9.41 14.50
C LEU A 373 24.59 9.68 15.15
N ASN A 374 24.00 10.81 14.80
CA ASN A 374 22.72 11.24 15.38
C ASN A 374 21.57 10.92 14.42
N ALA A 375 20.74 9.96 14.78
CA ALA A 375 19.44 9.77 14.18
C ALA A 375 18.48 10.85 14.72
N ASN A 376 17.70 11.48 13.84
CA ASN A 376 16.80 12.57 14.26
C ASN A 376 15.55 12.09 15.04
N ASN A 377 15.38 10.78 15.21
CA ASN A 377 14.29 10.18 15.98
C ASN A 377 14.69 8.77 16.47
N GLU A 378 13.82 8.11 17.24
CA GLU A 378 14.05 6.82 17.91
C GLU A 378 14.45 5.67 16.99
N ILE A 379 15.25 4.78 17.56
CA ILE A 379 15.71 3.52 16.97
C ILE A 379 15.02 2.37 17.69
N ASP A 380 14.19 1.62 16.98
CA ASP A 380 13.35 0.57 17.56
C ASP A 380 14.01 -0.82 17.50
N SER A 381 14.82 -1.08 16.49
CA SER A 381 15.43 -2.39 16.26
C SER A 381 16.82 -2.30 15.62
N SER A 382 17.64 -3.31 15.83
CA SER A 382 18.95 -3.42 15.17
C SER A 382 19.40 -4.88 14.99
N ILE A 383 20.32 -5.08 14.05
CA ILE A 383 21.02 -6.35 13.84
C ILE A 383 22.49 -6.07 13.49
N ILE A 384 23.40 -6.93 13.91
CA ILE A 384 24.81 -6.86 13.53
C ILE A 384 25.12 -7.99 12.55
N VAL A 385 25.64 -7.63 11.39
CA VAL A 385 26.03 -8.56 10.32
C VAL A 385 27.34 -8.07 9.70
N ASN A 386 28.32 -8.96 9.53
CA ASN A 386 29.61 -8.64 8.88
C ASN A 386 30.26 -7.33 9.37
N ASN A 387 30.27 -7.13 10.69
CA ASN A 387 30.79 -5.90 11.33
C ASN A 387 30.05 -4.61 10.95
N GLN A 388 28.84 -4.71 10.44
CA GLN A 388 27.94 -3.59 10.25
C GLN A 388 26.78 -3.66 11.26
N LEU A 389 26.44 -2.52 11.87
CA LEU A 389 25.20 -2.36 12.60
C LEU A 389 24.14 -1.81 11.65
N ILE A 390 23.15 -2.60 11.35
CA ILE A 390 21.96 -2.18 10.62
C ILE A 390 20.88 -1.87 11.66
N PHE A 391 20.29 -0.69 11.59
CA PHE A 391 19.29 -0.24 12.56
C PHE A 391 18.07 0.37 11.87
N PHE A 392 16.94 0.23 12.56
CA PHE A 392 15.62 0.61 12.07
C PHE A 392 14.90 1.43 13.13
N GLY A 393 13.98 2.31 12.72
CA GLY A 393 13.23 3.14 13.66
C GLY A 393 12.41 4.22 12.97
N LYS A 394 12.06 5.27 13.71
CA LYS A 394 11.19 6.36 13.23
C LYS A 394 11.94 7.54 12.63
N PHE A 395 13.24 7.45 12.49
CA PHE A 395 14.08 8.52 11.97
C PHE A 395 13.93 8.69 10.45
N THR A 396 14.14 9.90 9.98
CA THR A 396 14.17 10.24 8.55
C THR A 396 15.54 10.74 8.09
N SER A 397 16.45 10.97 9.04
CA SER A 397 17.84 11.31 8.75
C SER A 397 18.79 10.79 9.78
N VAL A 398 20.02 10.49 9.36
CA VAL A 398 21.15 10.14 10.22
C VAL A 398 22.33 11.04 9.84
N SER A 399 22.88 11.76 10.82
CA SER A 399 23.99 12.71 10.61
C SER A 399 23.73 13.73 9.49
N GLY A 400 22.47 14.17 9.33
CA GLY A 400 22.04 15.13 8.31
C GLY A 400 21.81 14.54 6.92
N LEU A 401 22.11 13.24 6.70
CA LEU A 401 21.81 12.55 5.44
C LEU A 401 20.43 11.90 5.50
N GLU A 402 19.67 12.00 4.42
CA GLU A 402 18.35 11.37 4.33
C GLU A 402 18.46 9.84 4.41
N ARG A 403 17.84 9.27 5.41
CA ARG A 403 17.73 7.83 5.68
C ARG A 403 16.35 7.57 6.29
N ASN A 404 15.42 7.12 5.47
CA ASN A 404 14.06 6.90 5.92
C ASN A 404 13.93 5.52 6.57
N TYR A 405 13.83 5.52 7.91
CA TYR A 405 13.49 4.39 8.78
C TYR A 405 14.53 3.27 8.85
N ALA A 406 15.62 3.31 8.08
CA ALA A 406 16.70 2.34 8.14
C ALA A 406 18.04 2.93 7.72
N ALA A 407 19.10 2.52 8.36
CA ALA A 407 20.47 2.87 8.01
C ALA A 407 21.44 1.78 8.51
N ALA A 408 22.67 1.80 7.99
CA ALA A 408 23.73 0.96 8.51
C ALA A 408 25.02 1.75 8.70
N ILE A 409 25.80 1.34 9.71
CA ILE A 409 27.12 1.87 10.01
C ILE A 409 28.14 0.75 10.06
N ASP A 410 29.35 1.02 9.60
CA ASP A 410 30.52 0.17 9.81
C ASP A 410 31.00 0.32 11.25
N LEU A 411 31.15 -0.80 11.96
CA LEU A 411 31.53 -0.79 13.39
C LEU A 411 33.04 -0.63 13.65
N ASN A 412 33.88 -0.62 12.61
CA ASN A 412 35.29 -0.27 12.75
C ASN A 412 35.54 1.23 12.61
N SER A 413 34.94 1.83 11.55
CA SER A 413 35.14 3.25 11.26
C SER A 413 34.09 4.16 11.87
N TYR A 414 32.96 3.61 12.32
CA TYR A 414 31.78 4.34 12.78
C TYR A 414 31.22 5.32 11.74
N THR A 415 31.31 4.96 10.49
CA THR A 415 30.78 5.75 9.37
C THR A 415 29.50 5.14 8.81
N LEU A 416 28.63 6.02 8.32
CA LEU A 416 27.41 5.62 7.63
C LEU A 416 27.78 4.91 6.31
N THR A 417 27.13 3.79 6.02
CA THR A 417 27.31 3.03 4.77
C THR A 417 26.31 3.46 3.70
N ASP A 418 26.42 2.87 2.51
CA ASP A 418 25.47 3.09 1.41
C ASP A 418 24.13 2.36 1.58
N PHE A 419 23.99 1.52 2.61
CA PHE A 419 22.74 0.84 2.91
C PHE A 419 21.60 1.84 3.14
N ASN A 420 20.65 1.88 2.21
CA ASN A 420 19.52 2.82 2.25
C ASN A 420 18.27 2.20 1.58
N PRO A 421 17.49 1.41 2.30
CA PRO A 421 16.26 0.84 1.76
C PRO A 421 15.15 1.86 1.54
N ASN A 422 15.25 3.07 2.09
CA ASN A 422 14.31 4.17 1.87
C ASN A 422 12.85 3.71 1.88
N PHE A 423 12.33 3.33 3.06
CA PHE A 423 10.97 2.83 3.21
C PHE A 423 9.92 3.93 3.02
N SER A 424 8.76 3.56 2.46
CA SER A 424 7.57 4.42 2.46
C SER A 424 6.93 4.42 3.84
N HIS A 425 6.42 5.57 4.25
CA HIS A 425 5.84 5.75 5.58
C HIS A 425 4.35 6.09 5.51
N GLU A 426 3.54 5.31 6.23
CA GLU A 426 2.16 5.63 6.59
C GLU A 426 1.98 5.64 8.14
N GLY A 427 2.99 6.07 8.90
CA GLY A 427 2.95 6.07 10.36
C GLY A 427 4.33 5.85 10.98
N SER A 428 4.59 4.76 11.65
CA SER A 428 5.89 4.40 12.23
C SER A 428 6.38 3.09 11.61
N VAL A 429 7.62 3.04 11.17
CA VAL A 429 8.27 1.76 10.85
C VAL A 429 8.71 1.14 12.18
N ASP A 430 7.74 0.60 12.93
CA ASP A 430 8.04 -0.26 14.07
C ASP A 430 8.55 -1.61 13.53
N THR A 431 9.83 -1.64 13.19
CA THR A 431 10.49 -2.89 12.80
C THR A 431 11.02 -3.55 14.07
N ASN A 432 10.27 -4.49 14.60
CA ASN A 432 10.67 -5.05 15.89
C ASN A 432 11.74 -6.13 15.78
N LYS A 433 11.74 -6.97 14.76
CA LYS A 433 12.71 -8.08 14.68
C LYS A 433 12.97 -8.52 13.25
N VAL A 434 14.10 -8.12 12.74
CA VAL A 434 14.63 -8.52 11.43
C VAL A 434 15.43 -9.82 11.55
N CYS A 435 15.48 -10.59 10.48
CA CYS A 435 16.38 -11.73 10.38
C CYS A 435 17.24 -11.71 9.11
N LEU A 436 18.37 -12.41 9.20
CA LEU A 436 19.22 -12.72 8.07
C LEU A 436 19.03 -14.18 7.68
N THR A 437 18.73 -14.44 6.42
CA THR A 437 18.66 -15.82 5.88
C THR A 437 20.06 -16.37 5.60
N THR A 438 20.18 -17.67 5.43
CA THR A 438 21.48 -18.32 5.16
C THR A 438 22.10 -17.95 3.81
N ASP A 439 21.31 -17.41 2.89
CA ASP A 439 21.74 -16.88 1.60
C ASP A 439 21.93 -15.34 1.61
N ASN A 440 22.15 -14.75 2.78
CA ASN A 440 22.45 -13.33 3.00
C ASN A 440 21.35 -12.35 2.56
N ARG A 441 20.08 -12.74 2.65
CA ARG A 441 18.96 -11.82 2.49
C ARG A 441 18.50 -11.30 3.83
N LEU A 442 18.30 -9.99 3.92
CA LEU A 442 17.75 -9.33 5.11
C LEU A 442 16.23 -9.26 5.00
N VAL A 443 15.52 -9.94 5.88
CA VAL A 443 14.04 -9.90 5.94
C VAL A 443 13.62 -8.89 6.98
N VAL A 444 12.94 -7.84 6.53
CA VAL A 444 12.50 -6.70 7.35
C VAL A 444 10.98 -6.68 7.41
N PRO A 445 10.38 -7.10 8.53
CA PRO A 445 8.96 -6.87 8.80
C PRO A 445 8.76 -5.47 9.38
N GLY A 446 7.59 -4.85 9.14
CA GLY A 446 7.30 -3.53 9.70
C GLY A 446 6.01 -2.88 9.20
N TYR A 447 5.78 -1.64 9.60
CA TYR A 447 4.65 -0.80 9.21
C TYR A 447 5.01 0.04 7.98
N PHE A 448 5.14 -0.58 6.82
CA PHE A 448 5.37 0.10 5.55
C PHE A 448 4.64 -0.63 4.42
N THR A 449 4.45 0.04 3.30
CA THR A 449 3.83 -0.55 2.09
C THR A 449 4.84 -0.73 0.97
N SER A 450 5.97 -0.03 1.04
CA SER A 450 7.02 -0.08 0.03
C SER A 450 8.40 0.15 0.62
N ALA A 451 9.42 -0.31 -0.10
CA ALA A 451 10.84 -0.03 0.13
C ALA A 451 11.49 0.44 -1.18
N ASN A 452 12.61 1.13 -1.11
CA ASN A 452 13.28 1.78 -2.25
C ASN A 452 12.37 2.75 -3.01
N VAL A 453 11.57 3.51 -2.26
CA VAL A 453 10.74 4.53 -2.86
C VAL A 453 11.56 5.67 -3.46
N VAL A 454 11.11 6.15 -4.61
CA VAL A 454 11.71 7.27 -5.32
C VAL A 454 10.79 8.47 -5.21
N LYS A 455 11.35 9.62 -4.84
CA LYS A 455 10.58 10.85 -4.74
C LYS A 455 10.12 11.31 -6.12
N ARG A 456 8.81 11.46 -6.28
CA ARG A 456 8.13 11.97 -7.48
C ARG A 456 6.96 12.84 -7.05
N GLN A 457 7.01 14.11 -7.38
CA GLN A 457 6.00 15.07 -6.91
C GLN A 457 4.90 15.21 -7.95
N LYS A 458 3.69 14.72 -7.63
CA LYS A 458 2.43 14.93 -8.37
C LYS A 458 2.36 14.34 -9.77
N LEU A 459 3.50 13.98 -10.37
CA LEU A 459 3.57 13.43 -11.73
C LEU A 459 4.70 12.41 -11.83
N ALA A 460 4.43 11.24 -12.41
CA ALA A 460 5.39 10.16 -12.56
C ALA A 460 5.17 9.39 -13.86
N GLU A 461 6.26 8.85 -14.41
CA GLU A 461 6.25 7.88 -15.48
C GLU A 461 6.71 6.52 -14.95
N ILE A 462 5.94 5.48 -15.24
CA ILE A 462 6.29 4.09 -14.95
C ILE A 462 6.49 3.35 -16.28
N SER A 463 7.67 2.78 -16.46
CA SER A 463 7.98 1.94 -17.62
C SER A 463 7.22 0.61 -17.52
N ARG A 464 6.44 0.26 -18.50
CA ARG A 464 5.76 -1.06 -18.58
C ARG A 464 6.72 -2.21 -18.86
N LEU A 465 7.89 -1.90 -19.46
CA LEU A 465 8.91 -2.89 -19.73
C LEU A 465 9.61 -3.38 -18.46
N THR A 466 9.98 -2.44 -17.57
CA THR A 466 10.74 -2.75 -16.35
C THR A 466 9.85 -2.84 -15.09
N GLY A 467 8.63 -2.32 -15.16
CA GLY A 467 7.73 -2.14 -14.02
C GLY A 467 8.14 -1.01 -13.07
N LYS A 468 9.23 -0.29 -13.34
CA LYS A 468 9.82 0.71 -12.43
C LYS A 468 9.53 2.12 -12.91
N VAL A 469 9.58 3.07 -11.97
CA VAL A 469 9.56 4.50 -12.27
C VAL A 469 10.81 4.86 -13.07
N THR A 470 10.62 5.74 -14.07
CA THR A 470 11.74 6.25 -14.88
C THR A 470 12.43 7.46 -14.21
N ASP A 471 13.51 7.95 -14.81
CA ASP A 471 14.20 9.15 -14.31
C ASP A 471 13.44 10.45 -14.57
N TRP A 472 12.37 10.42 -15.39
CA TRP A 472 11.56 11.59 -15.66
C TRP A 472 10.89 12.11 -14.39
N ASN A 473 11.21 13.34 -14.00
CA ASN A 473 10.77 13.97 -12.75
C ASN A 473 10.53 15.48 -12.95
N PRO A 474 9.37 15.87 -13.44
CA PRO A 474 9.08 17.26 -13.80
C PRO A 474 8.82 18.19 -12.62
N LYS A 475 8.84 17.73 -11.39
CA LYS A 475 8.69 18.53 -10.17
C LYS A 475 7.52 19.52 -10.25
N VAL A 476 6.33 19.00 -10.27
CA VAL A 476 5.09 19.80 -10.28
C VAL A 476 4.73 20.20 -8.84
N ASP A 477 4.40 21.47 -8.59
CA ASP A 477 4.17 22.00 -7.24
C ASP A 477 2.81 21.62 -6.64
N LEU A 478 1.74 21.59 -7.45
CA LEU A 478 0.39 21.27 -7.01
C LEU A 478 -0.23 20.13 -7.88
N ALA A 479 -1.45 19.75 -7.55
CA ALA A 479 -2.10 18.58 -8.11
C ALA A 479 -2.31 18.62 -9.63
N VAL A 480 -2.03 17.50 -10.29
CA VAL A 480 -2.42 17.22 -11.68
C VAL A 480 -3.77 16.53 -11.67
N THR A 481 -4.79 17.13 -12.29
CA THR A 481 -6.17 16.66 -12.26
C THR A 481 -6.56 15.84 -13.49
N LYS A 482 -5.97 16.15 -14.66
CA LYS A 482 -6.26 15.41 -15.89
C LYS A 482 -5.08 15.40 -16.87
N MET A 483 -4.98 14.33 -17.63
CA MET A 483 -4.03 14.16 -18.74
C MET A 483 -4.75 13.61 -19.96
N LYS A 484 -4.42 14.10 -21.14
CA LYS A 484 -4.90 13.56 -22.43
C LYS A 484 -3.79 13.56 -23.47
N ALA A 485 -3.60 12.43 -24.13
CA ALA A 485 -2.76 12.35 -25.32
C ALA A 485 -3.59 12.63 -26.59
N PHE A 486 -3.03 13.42 -27.48
CA PHE A 486 -3.60 13.65 -28.81
C PHE A 486 -2.50 14.00 -29.83
N GLY A 487 -2.44 13.20 -30.91
CA GLY A 487 -1.38 13.34 -31.92
C GLY A 487 0.00 13.06 -31.32
N SER A 488 0.89 14.01 -31.44
CA SER A 488 2.25 13.93 -30.89
C SER A 488 2.41 14.61 -29.53
N LYS A 489 1.32 15.07 -28.89
CA LYS A 489 1.35 15.85 -27.66
C LYS A 489 0.57 15.16 -26.52
N ILE A 490 1.03 15.38 -25.28
CA ILE A 490 0.29 15.07 -24.06
C ILE A 490 -0.03 16.40 -23.39
N TYR A 491 -1.30 16.66 -23.14
CA TYR A 491 -1.80 17.81 -22.41
C TYR A 491 -2.02 17.43 -20.95
N ILE A 492 -1.50 18.25 -20.05
CA ILE A 492 -1.58 18.07 -18.60
C ILE A 492 -2.25 19.29 -18.00
N VAL A 493 -3.29 19.09 -17.22
CA VAL A 493 -4.02 20.17 -16.54
C VAL A 493 -4.16 19.89 -15.05
N GLY A 494 -4.32 20.98 -14.28
CA GLY A 494 -4.45 20.90 -12.83
C GLY A 494 -4.47 22.26 -12.14
N SER A 495 -4.07 22.28 -10.88
CA SER A 495 -3.95 23.51 -10.08
C SER A 495 -2.51 24.01 -9.93
N PHE A 496 -1.55 23.38 -10.61
CA PHE A 496 -0.12 23.70 -10.48
C PHE A 496 0.23 25.08 -11.08
N SER A 497 1.25 25.72 -10.50
CA SER A 497 1.79 27.01 -10.94
C SER A 497 3.25 26.92 -11.42
N SER A 498 3.91 25.77 -11.20
CA SER A 498 5.26 25.52 -11.66
C SER A 498 5.43 24.13 -12.26
N TYR A 499 6.34 24.05 -13.23
CA TYR A 499 6.77 22.82 -13.87
C TYR A 499 8.30 22.87 -14.08
N ASN A 500 9.04 21.87 -13.59
CA ASN A 500 10.51 21.85 -13.57
C ASN A 500 11.15 23.02 -12.79
N ASP A 501 10.57 23.37 -11.65
CA ASP A 501 11.01 24.49 -10.81
C ASP A 501 10.91 25.88 -11.51
N GLU A 502 10.35 25.95 -12.73
CA GLU A 502 10.11 27.21 -13.42
C GLU A 502 8.66 27.65 -13.26
N PRO A 503 8.41 28.91 -12.89
CA PRO A 503 7.07 29.48 -12.87
C PRO A 503 6.60 29.63 -14.32
N LYS A 504 5.92 28.62 -14.85
CA LYS A 504 5.30 28.64 -16.19
C LYS A 504 3.86 28.24 -16.09
N THR A 505 3.06 28.94 -16.85
CA THR A 505 1.68 28.58 -17.24
C THR A 505 0.84 27.97 -16.14
N GLN A 506 0.05 28.79 -15.50
CA GLN A 506 -0.85 28.33 -14.44
C GLN A 506 -1.87 27.31 -14.98
N GLY A 507 -1.78 26.08 -14.49
CA GLY A 507 -2.80 25.03 -14.65
C GLY A 507 -2.76 24.23 -15.95
N VAL A 508 -1.96 24.57 -16.98
CA VAL A 508 -1.91 23.82 -18.25
C VAL A 508 -0.51 23.75 -18.83
N VAL A 509 -0.05 22.57 -19.22
CA VAL A 509 1.17 22.38 -20.02
C VAL A 509 0.92 21.33 -21.09
N SER A 510 1.71 21.38 -22.18
CA SER A 510 1.78 20.31 -23.17
C SER A 510 3.20 19.79 -23.32
N LEU A 511 3.31 18.48 -23.47
CA LEU A 511 4.55 17.75 -23.62
C LEU A 511 4.60 17.05 -24.97
N ASN A 512 5.78 16.90 -25.53
CA ASN A 512 6.00 15.99 -26.64
C ASN A 512 5.77 14.55 -26.17
N GLN A 513 4.95 13.80 -26.88
CA GLN A 513 4.61 12.43 -26.49
C GLN A 513 5.80 11.47 -26.52
N ASN A 514 6.79 11.70 -27.38
CA ASN A 514 7.91 10.77 -27.54
C ASN A 514 8.91 10.81 -26.37
N ASP A 515 9.26 12.01 -25.91
CA ASP A 515 10.35 12.24 -24.96
C ASP A 515 9.94 12.98 -23.69
N LEU A 516 8.65 13.33 -23.55
CA LEU A 516 8.07 14.08 -22.45
C LEU A 516 8.71 15.46 -22.23
N SER A 517 9.39 16.01 -23.23
CA SER A 517 9.90 17.38 -23.18
C SER A 517 8.75 18.38 -23.27
N LEU A 518 8.89 19.51 -22.58
CA LEU A 518 7.93 20.61 -22.64
C LEU A 518 7.87 21.18 -24.05
N THR A 519 6.66 21.40 -24.59
CA THR A 519 6.47 22.09 -25.86
C THR A 519 6.59 23.63 -25.69
N SER A 520 6.64 24.36 -26.79
CA SER A 520 6.60 25.81 -26.78
C SER A 520 5.21 26.42 -26.65
N ASP A 521 4.16 25.61 -26.52
CA ASP A 521 2.78 26.06 -26.46
C ASP A 521 2.53 26.94 -25.23
N ARG A 522 1.69 27.96 -25.40
CA ARG A 522 1.34 28.90 -24.34
C ARG A 522 -0.14 28.79 -24.00
N PHE A 523 -0.44 28.30 -22.81
CA PHE A 523 -1.82 28.21 -22.30
C PHE A 523 -2.00 29.03 -21.03
N ASP A 524 -1.47 30.28 -21.01
CA ASP A 524 -1.43 31.13 -19.83
C ASP A 524 -2.86 31.44 -19.33
N LEU A 525 -3.27 30.82 -18.26
CA LEU A 525 -4.46 31.15 -17.49
C LEU A 525 -4.02 31.96 -16.27
N THR A 526 -4.71 33.06 -15.95
CA THR A 526 -4.32 33.91 -14.82
C THR A 526 -5.25 33.74 -13.63
N THR A 527 -4.71 34.06 -12.42
CA THR A 527 -5.40 34.03 -11.13
C THR A 527 -5.98 32.68 -10.68
N ASN A 528 -5.10 31.80 -10.13
CA ASN A 528 -5.46 30.53 -9.51
C ASN A 528 -6.47 29.69 -10.31
N PRO A 529 -6.16 29.36 -11.57
CA PRO A 529 -7.08 28.60 -12.40
C PRO A 529 -7.22 27.19 -11.86
N TYR A 530 -8.46 26.72 -11.78
CA TYR A 530 -8.75 25.32 -11.54
C TYR A 530 -9.31 24.72 -12.84
N VAL A 531 -8.47 24.01 -13.58
CA VAL A 531 -8.87 23.35 -14.82
C VAL A 531 -9.41 21.96 -14.52
N GLU A 532 -10.67 21.72 -14.86
CA GLU A 532 -11.37 20.46 -14.61
C GLU A 532 -11.35 19.54 -15.82
N ASP A 533 -11.50 20.07 -17.04
CA ASP A 533 -11.49 19.27 -18.25
C ASP A 533 -10.86 20.00 -19.43
N LEU A 534 -10.38 19.22 -20.39
CA LEU A 534 -9.94 19.67 -21.69
C LEU A 534 -10.42 18.75 -22.80
N TYR A 535 -10.70 19.31 -23.98
CA TYR A 535 -10.94 18.57 -25.21
C TYR A 535 -10.01 19.06 -26.31
N VAL A 536 -9.38 18.11 -27.02
CA VAL A 536 -8.50 18.42 -28.15
C VAL A 536 -9.22 18.07 -29.45
N GLY A 537 -9.61 19.09 -30.19
CA GLY A 537 -10.24 18.98 -31.49
C GLY A 537 -9.23 18.91 -32.64
N GLU A 538 -9.73 19.07 -33.89
CA GLU A 538 -8.86 19.04 -35.07
C GLU A 538 -7.85 20.21 -35.08
N SER A 539 -8.29 21.43 -34.81
CA SER A 539 -7.46 22.66 -34.83
C SER A 539 -7.37 23.40 -33.51
N LYS A 540 -8.21 23.08 -32.53
CA LYS A 540 -8.31 23.83 -31.28
C LYS A 540 -8.21 22.91 -30.06
N VAL A 541 -7.68 23.46 -28.95
CA VAL A 541 -7.77 22.88 -27.61
C VAL A 541 -8.79 23.71 -26.82
N PHE A 542 -9.84 23.03 -26.35
CA PHE A 542 -10.86 23.65 -25.50
C PHE A 542 -10.57 23.31 -24.04
N ILE A 543 -10.57 24.31 -23.17
CA ILE A 543 -10.29 24.17 -21.76
C ILE A 543 -11.50 24.66 -20.97
N GLY A 544 -11.91 23.89 -19.97
CA GLY A 544 -13.00 24.19 -19.07
C GLY A 544 -12.60 24.05 -17.62
N GLY A 545 -13.22 24.86 -16.75
CA GLY A 545 -12.93 24.84 -15.32
C GLY A 545 -13.50 26.05 -14.60
N SER A 546 -12.74 26.58 -13.65
CA SER A 546 -13.02 27.82 -12.93
C SER A 546 -11.83 28.77 -13.11
N PHE A 547 -11.97 29.74 -14.00
CA PHE A 547 -11.01 30.81 -14.26
C PHE A 547 -11.71 32.03 -14.91
N ASP A 548 -11.08 33.17 -14.91
CA ASP A 548 -11.66 34.41 -15.42
C ASP A 548 -10.86 35.07 -16.56
N ASN A 549 -9.67 34.55 -16.85
CA ASN A 549 -8.78 35.13 -17.84
C ASN A 549 -7.93 34.06 -18.54
N ALA A 550 -7.68 34.26 -19.83
CA ALA A 550 -6.75 33.48 -20.63
C ALA A 550 -5.86 34.41 -21.45
N GLN A 551 -4.54 34.32 -21.36
CA GLN A 551 -3.54 35.16 -22.02
C GLN A 551 -3.83 36.66 -21.92
N GLY A 552 -4.26 37.14 -20.74
CA GLY A 552 -4.59 38.55 -20.52
C GLY A 552 -5.97 38.99 -21.03
N VAL A 553 -6.73 38.12 -21.67
CA VAL A 553 -8.08 38.39 -22.20
C VAL A 553 -9.14 37.78 -21.31
N ALA A 554 -10.20 38.50 -20.96
CA ALA A 554 -11.31 38.00 -20.16
C ALA A 554 -11.95 36.76 -20.86
N ARG A 555 -11.90 35.61 -20.20
CA ARG A 555 -12.51 34.35 -20.61
C ARG A 555 -13.01 33.65 -19.35
N TYR A 556 -14.32 33.56 -19.21
CA TYR A 556 -14.94 33.02 -17.98
C TYR A 556 -15.24 31.53 -18.14
N ASN A 557 -14.46 30.73 -17.40
CA ASN A 557 -14.67 29.30 -17.19
C ASN A 557 -14.50 28.41 -18.44
N MET A 558 -14.32 29.00 -19.63
CA MET A 558 -14.07 28.26 -20.87
C MET A 558 -13.25 29.09 -21.86
N ALA A 559 -12.26 28.47 -22.51
CA ALA A 559 -11.41 29.09 -23.52
C ALA A 559 -11.05 28.11 -24.63
N ALA A 560 -10.77 28.60 -25.83
CA ALA A 560 -10.23 27.84 -26.95
C ALA A 560 -8.88 28.41 -27.38
N PHE A 561 -7.93 27.49 -27.63
CA PHE A 561 -6.57 27.83 -28.06
C PHE A 561 -6.25 27.14 -29.39
N ASP A 562 -5.43 27.75 -30.22
CA ASP A 562 -4.86 27.07 -31.37
C ASP A 562 -4.02 25.86 -30.94
N LYS A 563 -4.27 24.70 -31.50
CA LYS A 563 -3.62 23.43 -31.12
C LYS A 563 -2.13 23.41 -31.43
N THR A 564 -1.69 24.18 -32.43
CA THR A 564 -0.31 24.17 -32.92
C THR A 564 0.57 25.13 -32.12
N THR A 565 0.06 26.33 -31.85
CA THR A 565 0.82 27.40 -31.21
C THR A 565 0.52 27.60 -29.74
N GLY A 566 -0.65 27.13 -29.26
CA GLY A 566 -1.14 27.41 -27.91
C GLY A 566 -1.64 28.84 -27.73
N ASP A 567 -1.79 29.62 -28.79
CA ASP A 567 -2.33 31.00 -28.71
C ASP A 567 -3.83 30.97 -28.50
N LEU A 568 -4.35 31.92 -27.71
CA LEU A 568 -5.78 32.08 -27.47
C LEU A 568 -6.50 32.42 -28.79
N ASP A 569 -7.54 31.69 -29.10
CA ASP A 569 -8.42 32.07 -30.21
C ASP A 569 -9.34 33.23 -29.82
N LEU A 570 -9.01 34.41 -30.30
CA LEU A 570 -9.77 35.63 -30.01
C LEU A 570 -11.15 35.67 -30.67
N SER A 571 -11.34 34.90 -31.79
CA SER A 571 -12.62 34.78 -32.51
C SER A 571 -13.60 33.86 -31.82
N TRP A 572 -13.12 32.97 -30.95
CA TRP A 572 -13.91 32.02 -30.20
C TRP A 572 -14.26 32.55 -28.80
N SER A 573 -15.54 32.55 -28.45
CA SER A 573 -15.97 33.01 -27.12
C SER A 573 -17.25 32.28 -26.67
N ALA A 574 -17.16 31.54 -25.59
CA ALA A 574 -18.29 30.99 -24.84
C ALA A 574 -18.18 31.50 -23.40
N THR A 575 -18.93 32.53 -23.05
CA THR A 575 -18.98 33.03 -21.67
C THR A 575 -19.86 32.10 -20.83
N VAL A 576 -19.29 31.46 -19.82
CA VAL A 576 -20.00 30.62 -18.83
C VAL A 576 -20.17 31.42 -17.56
N THR A 577 -21.42 31.57 -17.08
CA THR A 577 -21.71 32.37 -15.88
C THR A 577 -22.15 31.53 -14.71
N SER A 578 -21.81 31.98 -13.49
CA SER A 578 -22.24 31.43 -12.21
C SER A 578 -21.88 29.95 -12.03
N GLY A 579 -20.59 29.63 -12.02
CA GLY A 579 -20.12 28.28 -11.75
C GLY A 579 -18.92 27.84 -12.58
N SER A 580 -18.74 26.53 -12.80
CA SER A 580 -17.61 25.93 -13.51
C SER A 580 -18.02 24.96 -14.61
N VAL A 581 -17.09 24.69 -15.53
CA VAL A 581 -17.21 23.66 -16.57
C VAL A 581 -16.44 22.42 -16.15
N SER A 582 -17.15 21.31 -15.94
CA SER A 582 -16.59 20.04 -15.45
C SER A 582 -16.38 18.99 -16.54
N SER A 583 -17.01 19.13 -17.70
CA SER A 583 -16.92 18.15 -18.79
C SER A 583 -17.12 18.79 -20.15
N ILE A 584 -16.25 18.43 -21.12
CA ILE A 584 -16.29 18.89 -22.51
C ILE A 584 -16.15 17.70 -23.44
N LEU A 585 -17.12 17.52 -24.36
CA LEU A 585 -17.06 16.56 -25.45
C LEU A 585 -17.33 17.27 -26.78
N GLU A 586 -16.76 16.77 -27.86
CA GLU A 586 -17.09 17.26 -29.21
C GLU A 586 -17.71 16.12 -30.04
N LYS A 587 -18.75 16.46 -30.78
CA LYS A 587 -19.37 15.58 -31.75
C LYS A 587 -20.01 16.39 -32.86
N ASP A 588 -19.67 16.08 -34.10
CA ASP A 588 -20.26 16.66 -35.33
C ASP A 588 -20.20 18.19 -35.38
N GLY A 589 -19.06 18.79 -34.93
CA GLY A 589 -18.82 20.24 -34.93
C GLY A 589 -19.47 20.98 -33.74
N PHE A 590 -20.02 20.27 -32.76
CA PHE A 590 -20.59 20.84 -31.54
C PHE A 590 -19.85 20.38 -30.29
N LEU A 591 -19.68 21.30 -29.36
CA LEU A 591 -19.22 21.00 -28.02
C LEU A 591 -20.44 20.77 -27.11
N TYR A 592 -20.45 19.65 -26.41
CA TYR A 592 -21.37 19.33 -25.33
C TYR A 592 -20.68 19.67 -24.03
N VAL A 593 -21.20 20.67 -23.33
CA VAL A 593 -20.57 21.25 -22.11
C VAL A 593 -21.45 20.93 -20.92
N GLY A 594 -20.85 20.27 -19.92
CA GLY A 594 -21.45 19.97 -18.62
C GLY A 594 -20.70 20.65 -17.48
N GLY A 595 -21.42 20.97 -16.41
CA GLY A 595 -20.82 21.62 -15.24
C GLY A 595 -21.85 22.03 -14.22
N GLY A 596 -21.48 22.96 -13.34
CA GLY A 596 -22.38 23.59 -12.39
C GLY A 596 -22.57 25.08 -12.77
N PHE A 597 -23.24 25.38 -13.85
CA PHE A 597 -23.40 26.75 -14.36
C PHE A 597 -24.85 27.12 -14.69
N ALA A 598 -25.18 28.43 -14.68
CA ALA A 598 -26.53 28.93 -14.97
C ALA A 598 -26.72 29.26 -16.46
N SER A 599 -25.68 29.75 -17.16
CA SER A 599 -25.77 30.08 -18.57
C SER A 599 -24.45 29.89 -19.32
N ILE A 600 -24.54 29.72 -20.65
CA ILE A 600 -23.38 29.68 -21.54
C ILE A 600 -23.73 30.43 -22.84
N GLY A 601 -22.83 31.26 -23.34
CA GLY A 601 -23.03 32.05 -24.57
C GLY A 601 -24.25 32.98 -24.49
N GLY A 602 -24.63 33.46 -23.30
CA GLY A 602 -25.79 34.32 -23.08
C GLY A 602 -27.15 33.58 -23.01
N VAL A 603 -27.17 32.25 -23.12
CA VAL A 603 -28.38 31.45 -23.07
C VAL A 603 -28.49 30.72 -21.70
N ALA A 604 -29.64 30.84 -21.02
CA ALA A 604 -29.92 30.06 -19.80
C ALA A 604 -29.91 28.57 -20.12
N SER A 605 -29.04 27.82 -19.44
CA SER A 605 -28.70 26.45 -19.88
C SER A 605 -28.41 25.50 -18.74
N ASN A 606 -28.85 25.79 -17.55
CA ASN A 606 -28.62 25.06 -16.30
C ASN A 606 -27.86 23.74 -16.46
N ASN A 607 -26.55 23.79 -16.18
CA ASN A 607 -25.67 22.66 -15.97
C ASN A 607 -25.27 21.80 -17.21
N ILE A 608 -25.97 21.94 -18.35
CA ILE A 608 -25.62 21.23 -19.59
C ILE A 608 -26.08 22.05 -20.82
N HIS A 609 -25.21 22.16 -21.84
CA HIS A 609 -25.57 22.84 -23.09
C HIS A 609 -24.74 22.40 -24.28
N ARG A 610 -25.22 22.72 -25.49
CA ARG A 610 -24.50 22.50 -26.75
C ARG A 610 -24.15 23.83 -27.40
N ILE A 611 -22.86 24.02 -27.70
CA ILE A 611 -22.34 25.20 -28.41
C ILE A 611 -21.60 24.77 -29.69
N ARG A 612 -21.43 25.68 -30.65
CA ARG A 612 -20.64 25.40 -31.85
C ARG A 612 -19.14 25.38 -31.52
N ALA A 613 -18.41 24.38 -31.96
CA ALA A 613 -16.97 24.27 -31.78
C ALA A 613 -16.20 25.36 -32.57
N SER A 614 -16.79 25.90 -33.66
CA SER A 614 -16.18 26.89 -34.52
C SER A 614 -15.99 28.25 -33.83
N ASP A 615 -16.99 28.76 -33.11
CA ASP A 615 -17.05 30.12 -32.57
C ASP A 615 -17.47 30.22 -31.09
N GLY A 616 -17.87 29.12 -30.47
CA GLY A 616 -18.32 29.08 -29.08
C GLY A 616 -19.74 29.60 -28.84
N GLN A 617 -20.48 29.91 -29.89
CA GLN A 617 -21.84 30.44 -29.74
C GLN A 617 -22.85 29.31 -29.51
N SER A 618 -23.91 29.64 -28.78
CA SER A 618 -25.00 28.70 -28.57
C SER A 618 -25.62 28.25 -29.89
N SER A 619 -25.90 26.96 -30.01
CA SER A 619 -26.62 26.39 -31.16
C SER A 619 -28.15 26.49 -31.04
N GLY A 620 -28.65 27.28 -30.10
CA GLY A 620 -30.05 27.33 -29.69
C GLY A 620 -30.37 26.37 -28.55
N MET A 621 -31.57 26.43 -28.01
CA MET A 621 -32.00 25.52 -26.94
C MET A 621 -32.06 24.09 -27.49
N PHE A 622 -31.17 23.23 -27.04
CA PHE A 622 -31.04 21.87 -27.53
C PHE A 622 -31.80 20.86 -26.68
N TYR A 623 -31.93 21.14 -25.35
CA TYR A 623 -32.62 20.29 -24.40
C TYR A 623 -33.86 20.96 -23.84
N SER A 624 -34.99 20.26 -23.80
CA SER A 624 -36.24 20.77 -23.20
C SER A 624 -36.30 20.58 -21.68
N ASN A 625 -35.60 19.54 -21.18
CA ASN A 625 -35.50 19.26 -19.77
C ASN A 625 -34.01 19.43 -19.35
N LEU A 626 -33.75 20.25 -18.35
CA LEU A 626 -32.40 20.55 -17.88
C LEU A 626 -32.18 19.96 -16.47
N PRO A 627 -30.96 19.50 -16.18
CA PRO A 627 -30.60 19.03 -14.84
C PRO A 627 -30.76 20.15 -13.78
N ASP A 628 -31.36 19.81 -12.63
CA ASP A 628 -31.50 20.73 -11.50
C ASP A 628 -30.19 21.03 -10.75
N ASN A 629 -29.14 20.25 -11.00
CA ASN A 629 -27.83 20.40 -10.37
C ASN A 629 -26.72 19.97 -11.33
N ALA A 630 -25.45 20.13 -10.91
CA ALA A 630 -24.25 19.98 -11.73
C ALA A 630 -24.16 18.64 -12.49
N VAL A 631 -23.71 18.72 -13.74
CA VAL A 631 -23.30 17.60 -14.58
C VAL A 631 -21.77 17.47 -14.51
N ASN A 632 -21.29 16.44 -13.83
CA ASN A 632 -19.88 16.25 -13.56
C ASN A 632 -19.13 15.55 -14.71
N THR A 633 -19.84 14.72 -15.50
CA THR A 633 -19.22 13.86 -16.49
C THR A 633 -20.18 13.55 -17.63
N GLN A 634 -19.64 13.38 -18.83
CA GLN A 634 -20.39 13.04 -20.03
C GLN A 634 -19.64 12.02 -20.88
N ALA A 635 -20.37 11.22 -21.65
CA ALA A 635 -19.83 10.33 -22.68
C ALA A 635 -20.87 10.08 -23.77
N ILE A 636 -20.44 9.89 -25.02
CA ILE A 636 -21.32 9.58 -26.14
C ILE A 636 -21.11 8.14 -26.57
N TRP A 637 -22.22 7.41 -26.69
CA TRP A 637 -22.24 6.05 -27.23
C TRP A 637 -23.56 5.78 -27.95
N ASN A 638 -23.48 5.18 -29.14
CA ASN A 638 -24.63 4.81 -29.95
C ASN A 638 -25.70 5.92 -30.10
N HIS A 639 -25.27 7.12 -30.54
CA HIS A 639 -26.10 8.32 -30.72
C HIS A 639 -26.79 8.85 -29.44
N GLN A 640 -26.37 8.40 -28.28
CA GLN A 640 -26.86 8.91 -27.01
C GLN A 640 -25.74 9.65 -26.25
N LEU A 641 -26.07 10.78 -25.67
CA LEU A 641 -25.25 11.51 -24.73
C LEU A 641 -25.62 11.05 -23.31
N TYR A 642 -24.77 10.22 -22.73
CA TYR A 642 -24.87 9.83 -21.32
C TYR A 642 -24.19 10.86 -20.46
N PHE A 643 -24.82 11.18 -19.30
CA PHE A 643 -24.27 12.12 -18.36
C PHE A 643 -24.56 11.71 -16.91
N GLY A 644 -23.63 12.07 -16.03
CA GLY A 644 -23.71 11.81 -14.60
C GLY A 644 -23.41 13.07 -13.80
N GLY A 645 -23.98 13.19 -12.60
CA GLY A 645 -23.81 14.38 -11.81
C GLY A 645 -24.47 14.33 -10.44
N ASN A 646 -24.81 15.53 -9.93
CA ASN A 646 -25.48 15.73 -8.64
C ASN A 646 -26.99 15.95 -8.78
N PHE A 647 -27.52 15.93 -10.00
CA PHE A 647 -28.91 16.25 -10.30
C PHE A 647 -29.88 15.13 -9.86
N THR A 648 -31.13 15.54 -9.58
CA THR A 648 -32.20 14.64 -9.10
C THR A 648 -33.50 14.77 -9.91
N SER A 649 -33.61 15.76 -10.78
CA SER A 649 -34.83 16.15 -11.48
C SER A 649 -35.44 15.08 -12.43
N PHE A 650 -34.60 14.20 -12.99
CA PHE A 650 -35.06 13.09 -13.85
C PHE A 650 -34.02 11.98 -13.81
N GLY A 651 -34.37 10.85 -13.24
CA GLY A 651 -33.43 9.75 -13.04
C GLY A 651 -32.21 10.16 -12.20
N PRO A 652 -32.25 9.94 -10.90
CA PRO A 652 -31.27 10.55 -10.00
C PRO A 652 -29.85 10.15 -10.38
N TYR A 653 -29.00 11.18 -10.57
CA TYR A 653 -27.56 11.12 -10.75
C TYR A 653 -27.03 10.58 -12.09
N PHE A 654 -27.87 9.95 -12.92
CA PHE A 654 -27.47 9.37 -14.21
C PHE A 654 -28.61 9.36 -15.21
N ALA A 655 -28.38 9.89 -16.44
CA ALA A 655 -29.37 9.92 -17.50
C ALA A 655 -28.70 9.97 -18.88
N SER A 656 -29.48 9.88 -19.96
CA SER A 656 -29.02 10.14 -21.31
C SER A 656 -30.04 10.92 -22.13
N TYR A 657 -29.52 11.67 -23.13
CA TYR A 657 -30.30 12.29 -24.19
C TYR A 657 -30.06 11.54 -25.52
N ASP A 658 -31.11 11.34 -26.30
CA ASP A 658 -30.97 10.93 -27.68
C ASP A 658 -30.54 12.15 -28.52
N LEU A 659 -29.37 12.07 -29.19
CA LEU A 659 -28.82 13.17 -29.97
C LEU A 659 -29.65 13.48 -31.24
N SER A 660 -30.47 12.55 -31.71
CA SER A 660 -31.41 12.75 -32.81
C SER A 660 -32.75 13.35 -32.38
N SER A 661 -33.11 13.20 -31.11
CA SER A 661 -34.35 13.72 -30.52
C SER A 661 -34.13 14.16 -29.07
N PRO A 662 -33.45 15.30 -28.84
CA PRO A 662 -32.95 15.69 -27.51
C PRO A 662 -34.02 16.11 -26.51
N SER A 663 -35.29 16.06 -26.87
CA SER A 663 -36.40 16.28 -25.94
C SER A 663 -36.72 15.08 -25.05
N SER A 664 -36.18 13.89 -25.38
CA SER A 664 -36.39 12.66 -24.60
C SER A 664 -35.24 12.39 -23.66
N VAL A 665 -35.50 12.40 -22.36
CA VAL A 665 -34.56 11.92 -21.34
C VAL A 665 -34.82 10.43 -21.12
N ILE A 666 -33.75 9.64 -21.15
CA ILE A 666 -33.80 8.20 -20.88
C ILE A 666 -33.10 7.92 -19.56
N THR A 667 -33.78 7.26 -18.64
CA THR A 667 -33.23 6.81 -17.36
C THR A 667 -33.20 5.29 -17.36
N SER A 668 -32.00 4.72 -17.43
CA SER A 668 -31.84 3.25 -17.52
C SER A 668 -31.38 2.64 -16.19
N PHE A 669 -30.78 3.43 -15.32
CA PHE A 669 -30.18 2.97 -14.06
C PHE A 669 -30.52 3.94 -12.93
N ALA A 670 -30.92 3.41 -11.75
CA ALA A 670 -31.21 4.19 -10.56
C ALA A 670 -30.01 4.17 -9.60
N PHE A 671 -29.38 5.31 -9.44
CA PHE A 671 -28.31 5.51 -8.45
C PHE A 671 -28.87 6.16 -7.19
N ASN A 672 -28.32 5.84 -6.01
CA ASN A 672 -28.69 6.49 -4.74
C ASN A 672 -27.71 7.57 -4.29
N GLY A 673 -26.75 7.94 -5.12
CA GLY A 673 -25.76 8.99 -4.86
C GLY A 673 -25.14 9.50 -6.16
N SER A 674 -24.40 10.61 -6.08
CA SER A 674 -23.87 11.32 -7.25
C SER A 674 -22.93 10.45 -8.10
N VAL A 675 -22.96 10.71 -9.40
CA VAL A 675 -22.03 10.14 -10.38
C VAL A 675 -20.99 11.21 -10.75
N SER A 676 -19.71 10.91 -10.58
CA SER A 676 -18.61 11.84 -10.77
C SER A 676 -17.75 11.55 -12.01
N GLN A 677 -17.77 10.31 -12.51
CA GLN A 677 -17.08 9.97 -13.77
C GLN A 677 -17.75 8.79 -14.48
N LEU A 678 -17.72 8.85 -15.80
CA LEU A 678 -18.13 7.79 -16.74
C LEU A 678 -16.95 7.46 -17.68
N LEU A 679 -16.82 6.18 -18.01
CA LEU A 679 -16.01 5.70 -19.13
C LEU A 679 -16.82 4.63 -19.85
N ILE A 680 -17.17 4.87 -21.12
CA ILE A 680 -17.93 3.92 -21.97
C ILE A 680 -16.96 3.28 -22.96
N LEU A 681 -16.86 1.95 -22.94
CA LEU A 681 -16.11 1.17 -23.93
C LEU A 681 -16.92 1.03 -25.22
N GLU A 682 -16.26 0.71 -26.33
CA GLU A 682 -16.90 0.52 -27.65
C GLU A 682 -18.05 -0.50 -27.61
N ASN A 683 -17.94 -1.54 -26.78
CA ASN A 683 -18.95 -2.59 -26.59
C ASN A 683 -20.08 -2.19 -25.63
N GLY A 684 -20.20 -0.91 -25.24
CA GLY A 684 -21.25 -0.40 -24.35
C GLY A 684 -21.05 -0.73 -22.87
N LYS A 685 -19.95 -1.38 -22.48
CA LYS A 685 -19.61 -1.57 -21.06
C LYS A 685 -19.17 -0.23 -20.49
N THR A 686 -19.75 0.14 -19.36
CA THR A 686 -19.60 1.48 -18.79
C THR A 686 -19.11 1.39 -17.35
N PHE A 687 -17.97 1.98 -17.11
CA PHE A 687 -17.43 2.17 -15.78
C PHE A 687 -17.99 3.45 -15.20
N VAL A 688 -18.51 3.37 -13.98
CA VAL A 688 -19.11 4.49 -13.27
C VAL A 688 -18.52 4.58 -11.88
N ARG A 689 -18.11 5.78 -11.49
CA ARG A 689 -17.75 6.08 -10.11
C ARG A 689 -18.54 7.25 -9.53
N GLY A 690 -18.65 7.30 -8.21
CA GLY A 690 -19.37 8.38 -7.52
C GLY A 690 -19.50 8.16 -6.03
N SER A 691 -20.46 8.84 -5.39
CA SER A 691 -20.74 8.69 -3.97
C SER A 691 -21.87 7.69 -3.65
N PHE A 692 -22.32 6.95 -4.65
CA PHE A 692 -23.42 5.99 -4.50
C PHE A 692 -22.99 4.72 -3.74
N THR A 693 -23.96 4.07 -3.11
CA THR A 693 -23.80 2.76 -2.47
C THR A 693 -24.65 1.67 -3.13
N THR A 694 -25.64 2.06 -3.95
CA THR A 694 -26.47 1.13 -4.72
C THR A 694 -26.73 1.64 -6.14
N VAL A 695 -26.85 0.70 -7.08
CA VAL A 695 -27.28 0.94 -8.48
C VAL A 695 -28.38 -0.05 -8.84
N SER A 696 -29.56 0.46 -9.16
CA SER A 696 -30.72 -0.38 -9.53
C SER A 696 -30.97 -1.54 -8.54
N GLY A 697 -30.87 -1.27 -7.24
CA GLY A 697 -31.04 -2.24 -6.15
C GLY A 697 -29.85 -3.15 -5.87
N ASN A 698 -28.79 -3.09 -6.69
CA ASN A 698 -27.54 -3.84 -6.44
C ASN A 698 -26.59 -3.01 -5.57
N THR A 699 -26.05 -3.60 -4.50
CA THR A 699 -25.00 -2.96 -3.70
C THR A 699 -23.75 -2.75 -4.55
N ARG A 700 -23.32 -1.48 -4.69
CA ARG A 700 -22.14 -1.05 -5.46
C ARG A 700 -21.53 0.16 -4.78
N ASN A 701 -20.46 -0.06 -4.04
CA ASN A 701 -19.89 0.98 -3.21
C ASN A 701 -18.94 1.87 -4.02
N GLN A 702 -19.43 3.07 -4.42
CA GLN A 702 -18.69 4.11 -5.14
C GLN A 702 -18.17 3.73 -6.55
N PHE A 703 -18.39 2.50 -7.00
CA PHE A 703 -17.93 1.98 -8.27
C PHE A 703 -18.89 0.92 -8.82
N ALA A 704 -19.20 0.98 -10.11
CA ALA A 704 -20.01 0.00 -10.79
C ALA A 704 -19.58 -0.20 -12.26
N VAL A 705 -19.84 -1.36 -12.81
CA VAL A 705 -19.78 -1.63 -14.25
C VAL A 705 -21.20 -1.89 -14.74
N LEU A 706 -21.62 -1.10 -15.73
CA LEU A 706 -22.93 -1.21 -16.36
C LEU A 706 -22.77 -1.81 -17.75
N ASP A 707 -23.81 -2.41 -18.22
CA ASP A 707 -23.98 -2.84 -19.59
C ASP A 707 -25.14 -2.02 -20.21
N LEU A 708 -24.81 -1.08 -21.09
CA LEU A 708 -25.80 -0.17 -21.66
C LEU A 708 -26.72 -0.86 -22.66
N GLU A 709 -26.24 -1.91 -23.34
CA GLU A 709 -27.02 -2.66 -24.32
C GLU A 709 -28.09 -3.51 -23.62
N SER A 710 -27.69 -4.31 -22.65
CA SER A 710 -28.63 -5.15 -21.90
C SER A 710 -29.34 -4.42 -20.75
N LYS A 711 -28.96 -3.18 -20.46
CA LYS A 711 -29.47 -2.36 -19.34
C LYS A 711 -29.33 -3.05 -17.98
N THR A 712 -28.22 -3.72 -17.75
CA THR A 712 -27.93 -4.48 -16.53
C THR A 712 -26.71 -3.94 -15.77
N VAL A 713 -26.75 -4.11 -14.44
CA VAL A 713 -25.58 -3.87 -13.57
C VAL A 713 -24.76 -5.14 -13.53
N ARG A 714 -23.49 -5.08 -13.98
CA ARG A 714 -22.61 -6.25 -14.01
C ARG A 714 -22.22 -6.68 -12.60
N GLY A 715 -22.02 -7.98 -12.39
CA GLY A 715 -21.63 -8.58 -11.12
C GLY A 715 -20.19 -8.29 -10.67
N PHE A 716 -19.57 -7.26 -11.20
CA PHE A 716 -18.18 -6.90 -10.94
C PHE A 716 -18.08 -5.95 -9.74
N ASP A 717 -17.49 -6.40 -8.65
CA ASP A 717 -17.19 -5.59 -7.46
C ASP A 717 -15.72 -5.79 -7.05
N LEU A 718 -15.09 -4.72 -6.61
CA LEU A 718 -13.66 -4.68 -6.25
C LEU A 718 -13.51 -4.51 -4.74
N PRO A 719 -13.23 -5.57 -3.96
CA PRO A 719 -12.81 -5.40 -2.58
C PRO A 719 -11.55 -4.54 -2.51
N ARG A 720 -11.65 -3.38 -1.88
CA ARG A 720 -10.57 -2.39 -1.75
C ARG A 720 -10.67 -1.64 -0.44
N ASN A 721 -9.56 -1.03 -0.04
CA ASN A 721 -9.49 -0.24 1.20
C ASN A 721 -9.58 1.28 1.00
N GLY A 722 -9.74 1.77 -0.22
CA GLY A 722 -9.81 3.21 -0.53
C GLY A 722 -10.70 3.53 -1.72
N ALA A 723 -10.82 4.81 -2.06
CA ALA A 723 -11.66 5.29 -3.14
C ALA A 723 -11.04 5.02 -4.53
N VAL A 724 -11.90 4.70 -5.51
CA VAL A 724 -11.56 4.80 -6.94
C VAL A 724 -11.82 6.23 -7.37
N ASN A 725 -10.79 6.93 -7.86
CA ASN A 725 -10.90 8.33 -8.31
C ASN A 725 -11.07 8.47 -9.80
N GLY A 726 -10.83 7.40 -10.58
CA GLY A 726 -11.07 7.46 -12.00
C GLY A 726 -10.67 6.22 -12.77
N PHE A 727 -10.91 6.35 -14.08
CA PHE A 727 -10.60 5.38 -15.09
C PHE A 727 -9.93 6.05 -16.27
N ALA A 728 -8.99 5.35 -16.89
CA ALA A 728 -8.46 5.69 -18.21
C ALA A 728 -8.46 4.45 -19.09
N GLN A 729 -8.56 4.64 -20.40
CA GLN A 729 -8.58 3.57 -21.39
C GLN A 729 -7.42 3.72 -22.36
N SER A 730 -6.76 2.61 -22.68
CA SER A 730 -5.97 2.43 -23.89
C SER A 730 -6.76 1.61 -24.91
N SER A 731 -6.15 1.22 -26.04
CA SER A 731 -6.84 0.42 -27.09
C SER A 731 -7.48 -0.86 -26.54
N ASP A 732 -6.83 -1.54 -25.61
CA ASP A 732 -7.18 -2.90 -25.17
C ASP A 732 -7.20 -3.07 -23.64
N GLU A 733 -6.99 -1.98 -22.89
CA GLU A 733 -6.90 -2.01 -21.43
C GLU A 733 -7.66 -0.85 -20.78
N VAL A 734 -8.15 -1.08 -19.55
CA VAL A 734 -8.67 -0.07 -18.63
C VAL A 734 -7.78 -0.01 -17.42
N ILE A 735 -7.35 1.19 -17.03
CA ILE A 735 -6.70 1.45 -15.77
C ILE A 735 -7.69 2.04 -14.76
N LEU A 736 -7.77 1.44 -13.57
CA LEU A 736 -8.39 2.05 -12.41
C LEU A 736 -7.32 2.76 -11.59
N PHE A 737 -7.64 3.94 -11.06
CA PHE A 737 -6.74 4.69 -10.19
C PHE A 737 -7.49 5.40 -9.06
N GLY A 738 -6.79 5.68 -7.94
CA GLY A 738 -7.41 6.30 -6.78
C GLY A 738 -6.53 6.37 -5.54
N GLU A 739 -7.14 6.23 -4.38
CA GLU A 739 -6.50 6.31 -3.05
C GLU A 739 -6.28 4.93 -2.42
N PHE A 740 -6.59 3.85 -3.12
CA PHE A 740 -6.48 2.51 -2.54
C PHE A 740 -5.03 2.01 -2.52
N SER A 741 -4.58 1.49 -1.40
CA SER A 741 -3.32 0.76 -1.29
C SER A 741 -3.51 -0.76 -1.41
N GLN A 742 -4.76 -1.23 -1.42
CA GLN A 742 -5.12 -2.64 -1.53
C GLN A 742 -6.28 -2.85 -2.48
N LEU A 743 -6.16 -3.88 -3.31
CA LEU A 743 -7.22 -4.30 -4.23
C LEU A 743 -7.26 -5.83 -4.26
N ASN A 744 -8.43 -6.43 -3.96
CA ASN A 744 -8.64 -7.88 -3.93
C ASN A 744 -7.53 -8.62 -3.13
N ARG A 745 -7.22 -8.13 -1.93
CA ARG A 745 -6.17 -8.68 -1.04
C ARG A 745 -4.75 -8.66 -1.62
N ARG A 746 -4.51 -7.81 -2.62
CA ARG A 746 -3.16 -7.53 -3.14
C ARG A 746 -2.77 -6.11 -2.78
N VAL A 747 -1.49 -5.89 -2.50
CA VAL A 747 -0.96 -4.53 -2.32
C VAL A 747 -0.90 -3.83 -3.66
N ARG A 748 -1.51 -2.63 -3.75
CA ARG A 748 -1.56 -1.82 -4.97
C ARG A 748 -1.40 -0.35 -4.61
N GLY A 749 -0.40 0.28 -5.15
CA GLY A 749 -0.14 1.71 -4.91
C GLY A 749 -1.00 2.60 -5.78
N GLY A 750 -2.31 2.61 -5.55
CA GLY A 750 -3.26 3.55 -6.13
C GLY A 750 -3.73 3.27 -7.56
N PHE A 751 -3.25 2.25 -8.24
CA PHE A 751 -3.78 1.90 -9.57
C PHE A 751 -3.67 0.40 -9.89
N GLU A 752 -4.49 -0.04 -10.87
CA GLU A 752 -4.47 -1.39 -11.45
C GLU A 752 -4.91 -1.34 -12.90
N ILE A 753 -4.32 -2.18 -13.77
CA ILE A 753 -4.61 -2.27 -15.20
C ILE A 753 -5.34 -3.58 -15.50
N PHE A 754 -6.41 -3.50 -16.27
CA PHE A 754 -7.23 -4.63 -16.68
C PHE A 754 -7.37 -4.68 -18.21
N PRO A 755 -7.33 -5.86 -18.86
CA PRO A 755 -7.64 -5.97 -20.27
C PRO A 755 -9.13 -5.68 -20.52
N ASN A 756 -9.45 -4.99 -21.64
CA ASN A 756 -10.84 -4.71 -22.04
C ASN A 756 -11.68 -5.98 -22.23
N SER A 757 -11.03 -7.10 -22.59
CA SER A 757 -11.70 -8.40 -22.77
C SER A 757 -12.30 -8.98 -21.49
N LEU A 758 -11.97 -8.39 -20.34
CA LEU A 758 -12.48 -8.77 -19.04
C LEU A 758 -13.93 -8.30 -18.83
N PHE A 759 -14.33 -7.30 -19.51
CA PHE A 759 -15.61 -6.62 -19.37
C PHE A 759 -16.50 -6.83 -20.59
#